data_01250bf42feed49a8245c7d89ade38d8
#
_entry.id   01250bf42feed49a8245c7d89ade38d8
#
_cell.length_a   1.000
_cell.length_b   1.000
_cell.length_c   1.000
_cell.angle_alpha   90.00
_cell.angle_beta   90.00
_cell.angle_gamma   90.00
#
_symmetry.space_group_name_H-M   'P 1'
#
loop_
_entity.id
_entity.type
_entity.pdbx_description
1 polymer ?
#
loop_
_entity_poly.entity_id
_entity_poly.type
_entity_poly.pdbx_seq_one_letter_code
_entity_poly.pdbx_strand_id
1 'polypeptide(L)'
;MTVSPTSTTTYTLTVSNGVDHSITRNVTVWVNALSILSHPQNITTSNTYGENFTVSVSATGALSYKWFKDSNQISGAVSSSYRATQNGTYHAVVTSTLNGVTRSETTNSATFALNTVSIVTQPAAALVADGDSNTFSVAATGSGTLSYQWSRNGSVVADATSDTFVSSVYGTHEVVVTSTLNGVTTSVTSNSVWLDVNTVTISSGPADRYMTTGGTASLGVTVSSHGSATISCQWYFNGVEIAGENDIGIDATQAGEYKVKVTSVRGGTTFSRFSTTATVTEVAAPVISSFVASPSNIGLGNSTQLSVVFSGGTGIITPGDIVVNSGDTVTVTPLVSTSYTLSLENAAGTQVGQTIRVSVMTGTFTATSNISNADRYSASEAVTLQSGKVIVFGSYLYTNVTDSYDPATNSFTQVGNMNRGRRDFGTALLQNGKVLAIGGMYESGTTYTSLATVEIYDPATETWSYTGSLNIARENPVVAVLQNGKVLVAGGYMRAPASTYLSSAEIYDPATGTFAYVNSMPQARGNATGALMSDGRVFVAGGYNPTNGHMKSAVIYNPGLNTWTSVASQMNSVHSEGGSVTLLMTDGRMIVAGGWNPSNGVATIDIYNPATNTFVAAANLPQFNHGRGGVTGHVLDNGLVAFIGGSSGLGTVANTVVLYDPVANTMATEANTMATRRYNQATAKLANGSILIVGGWSSTFKFAAEVYTP
;
A
#
# COMPACT_ATOMS: atom_id res chain seq x y z
N MET A 1 120.86 -48.69 24.36
CA MET A 1 119.81 -49.12 23.43
C MET A 1 118.77 -47.96 23.32
N THR A 2 118.50 -47.42 22.16
CA THR A 2 117.51 -46.39 21.92
C THR A 2 116.25 -47.09 21.42
N VAL A 3 115.12 -46.89 22.06
CA VAL A 3 113.86 -47.45 21.70
C VAL A 3 112.88 -46.40 21.21
N SER A 4 112.08 -46.62 20.18
CA SER A 4 111.08 -45.72 19.61
C SER A 4 109.70 -46.44 19.49
N PRO A 5 109.02 -46.62 20.60
CA PRO A 5 107.75 -47.32 20.57
C PRO A 5 106.66 -46.48 19.87
N THR A 6 105.75 -47.11 19.18
CA THR A 6 104.56 -46.49 18.48
C THR A 6 103.33 -46.48 19.41
N SER A 7 103.44 -47.21 20.52
CA SER A 7 102.44 -47.25 21.57
C SER A 7 103.10 -47.24 22.94
N THR A 8 102.36 -46.77 23.97
CA THR A 8 102.85 -46.83 25.33
C THR A 8 103.32 -48.20 25.65
N THR A 9 104.64 -48.32 25.90
CA THR A 9 105.35 -49.59 26.08
C THR A 9 106.16 -49.56 27.36
N THR A 10 106.00 -50.58 28.18
CA THR A 10 106.88 -50.77 29.37
C THR A 10 108.01 -51.71 29.01
N TYR A 11 109.21 -51.21 29.15
CA TYR A 11 110.46 -51.93 28.99
C TYR A 11 110.92 -52.41 30.36
N THR A 12 111.20 -53.72 30.45
CA THR A 12 111.73 -54.33 31.65
C THR A 12 113.19 -54.64 31.49
N LEU A 13 114.06 -54.10 32.31
CA LEU A 13 115.45 -54.42 32.41
C LEU A 13 115.64 -55.41 33.58
N THR A 14 116.08 -56.60 33.26
CA THR A 14 116.40 -57.61 34.26
C THR A 14 117.93 -57.79 34.24
N VAL A 15 118.56 -57.55 35.35
CA VAL A 15 119.99 -57.79 35.52
C VAL A 15 120.18 -58.93 36.53
N SER A 16 120.88 -60.01 36.15
CA SER A 16 121.18 -61.17 37.02
C SER A 16 122.72 -61.31 37.18
N ASN A 17 123.18 -61.77 38.35
CA ASN A 17 124.57 -62.02 38.65
C ASN A 17 125.02 -63.46 38.35
N GLY A 18 124.13 -64.22 37.70
CA GLY A 18 124.49 -65.60 37.26
C GLY A 18 124.34 -66.66 38.31
N VAL A 19 124.07 -66.36 39.59
CA VAL A 19 123.96 -67.32 40.71
C VAL A 19 122.75 -66.92 41.58
N ASP A 20 121.86 -66.49 41.74
CA ASP A 20 120.69 -66.41 42.66
C ASP A 20 120.05 -64.99 42.86
N HIS A 21 120.51 -63.97 42.17
CA HIS A 21 119.90 -62.65 42.34
C HIS A 21 119.61 -62.03 40.99
N SER A 22 118.38 -61.62 40.74
CA SER A 22 117.98 -60.77 39.67
C SER A 22 117.28 -59.50 40.17
N ILE A 23 117.57 -58.38 39.61
CA ILE A 23 116.81 -57.12 39.88
C ILE A 23 116.13 -56.69 38.59
N THR A 24 114.88 -56.45 38.71
CA THR A 24 114.09 -55.98 37.59
C THR A 24 113.71 -54.51 37.80
N ARG A 25 113.89 -53.68 36.77
CA ARG A 25 113.41 -52.30 36.70
C ARG A 25 112.61 -52.08 35.46
N ASN A 26 111.43 -51.51 35.66
CA ASN A 26 110.53 -51.19 34.55
C ASN A 26 110.68 -49.68 34.24
N VAL A 27 110.73 -49.38 32.98
CA VAL A 27 110.63 -48.00 32.44
C VAL A 27 109.48 -48.01 31.42
N THR A 28 108.46 -47.22 31.69
CA THR A 28 107.39 -47.05 30.75
C THR A 28 107.67 -45.84 29.88
N VAL A 29 107.72 -46.06 28.61
CA VAL A 29 107.73 -44.98 27.61
C VAL A 29 106.30 -44.69 27.20
N TRP A 30 105.85 -43.57 27.59
CA TRP A 30 104.51 -43.11 27.28
C TRP A 30 104.49 -42.50 25.88
N VAL A 31 103.63 -42.99 24.96
CA VAL A 31 103.46 -42.40 23.65
C VAL A 31 102.12 -41.59 23.63
N ASN A 32 102.27 -40.30 23.46
CA ASN A 32 101.09 -39.45 23.27
C ASN A 32 100.60 -39.61 21.85
N ALA A 33 99.58 -40.55 21.68
CA ALA A 33 98.92 -40.77 20.40
C ALA A 33 97.67 -39.89 20.29
N LEU A 34 97.45 -39.32 19.13
CA LEU A 34 96.27 -38.52 18.81
C LEU A 34 95.93 -38.81 17.34
N SER A 35 94.67 -39.13 17.07
CA SER A 35 94.14 -39.31 15.75
C SER A 35 92.72 -38.80 15.71
N ILE A 36 92.43 -38.02 14.72
CA ILE A 36 91.02 -37.59 14.44
C ILE A 36 90.31 -38.71 13.76
N LEU A 37 89.21 -39.17 14.39
CA LEU A 37 88.39 -40.27 13.87
C LEU A 37 87.26 -39.75 12.93
N SER A 38 86.69 -38.57 13.27
CA SER A 38 85.73 -37.88 12.42
C SER A 38 86.00 -36.36 12.43
N HIS A 39 85.93 -35.81 11.24
CA HIS A 39 86.00 -34.37 11.01
C HIS A 39 84.62 -33.74 10.97
N PRO A 40 84.49 -32.45 11.33
CA PRO A 40 83.22 -31.73 11.11
C PRO A 40 82.85 -31.80 9.64
N GLN A 41 81.49 -31.89 9.36
CA GLN A 41 80.96 -31.95 8.05
C GLN A 41 80.31 -30.64 7.66
N ASN A 42 80.22 -30.32 6.38
CA ASN A 42 79.56 -29.14 5.90
C ASN A 42 78.07 -29.17 6.33
N ILE A 43 77.58 -28.04 6.88
CA ILE A 43 76.24 -27.84 7.35
C ILE A 43 75.67 -26.70 6.56
N THR A 44 74.50 -26.94 5.92
CA THR A 44 73.59 -25.91 5.43
C THR A 44 72.29 -26.09 6.20
N THR A 45 71.73 -25.03 6.80
CA THR A 45 70.53 -25.09 7.61
C THR A 45 69.74 -23.80 7.52
N SER A 46 68.44 -23.88 7.76
CA SER A 46 67.52 -22.74 7.96
C SER A 46 67.32 -22.43 9.47
N ASN A 47 67.97 -23.22 10.35
CA ASN A 47 67.81 -23.05 11.78
C ASN A 47 68.63 -21.86 12.27
N THR A 48 68.02 -20.74 12.58
CA THR A 48 68.71 -19.52 13.07
C THR A 48 69.32 -19.67 14.42
N TYR A 49 68.99 -20.72 15.17
CA TYR A 49 69.67 -21.04 16.43
C TYR A 49 71.05 -21.72 16.23
N GLY A 50 71.37 -22.12 15.00
CA GLY A 50 72.60 -22.77 14.63
C GLY A 50 72.62 -24.27 14.81
N GLU A 51 73.69 -24.90 14.29
CA GLU A 51 73.87 -26.38 14.33
C GLU A 51 75.27 -26.70 14.85
N ASN A 52 75.48 -27.93 15.38
CA ASN A 52 76.67 -28.37 16.00
C ASN A 52 77.61 -29.02 15.01
N PHE A 53 78.88 -28.49 14.90
CA PHE A 53 80.02 -29.24 14.45
C PHE A 53 80.49 -30.18 15.54
N THR A 54 80.85 -31.37 15.22
CA THR A 54 81.38 -32.35 16.15
C THR A 54 82.70 -32.92 15.65
N VAL A 55 83.61 -33.22 16.55
CA VAL A 55 84.87 -33.88 16.29
C VAL A 55 84.97 -35.14 17.20
N SER A 56 85.29 -36.28 16.58
CA SER A 56 85.63 -37.49 17.33
C SER A 56 87.08 -37.82 17.19
N VAL A 57 87.67 -38.17 18.29
CA VAL A 57 89.13 -38.43 18.36
C VAL A 57 89.46 -39.65 19.17
N SER A 58 90.59 -40.30 18.89
CA SER A 58 91.21 -41.30 19.70
C SER A 58 92.56 -40.72 20.23
N ALA A 59 92.79 -40.73 21.52
CA ALA A 59 93.99 -40.17 22.14
C ALA A 59 94.38 -40.92 23.42
N THR A 60 95.66 -40.87 23.79
CA THR A 60 96.16 -41.49 25.03
C THR A 60 96.31 -40.44 26.16
N GLY A 61 96.29 -39.14 25.86
CA GLY A 61 96.42 -38.06 26.80
C GLY A 61 95.14 -37.26 27.05
N ALA A 62 95.16 -36.29 27.93
CA ALA A 62 94.06 -35.37 28.19
C ALA A 62 93.82 -34.48 26.99
N LEU A 63 92.62 -34.39 26.55
CA LEU A 63 92.21 -33.65 25.36
C LEU A 63 91.80 -32.23 25.68
N SER A 64 92.19 -31.32 24.80
CA SER A 64 91.70 -29.95 24.74
C SER A 64 91.34 -29.59 23.29
N TYR A 65 90.36 -28.70 23.10
CA TYR A 65 89.89 -28.30 21.80
C TYR A 65 89.99 -26.78 21.66
N LYS A 66 90.21 -26.34 20.43
CA LYS A 66 90.08 -24.94 20.02
C LYS A 66 89.40 -24.90 18.67
N TRP A 67 88.28 -24.22 18.61
CA TRP A 67 87.57 -24.03 17.34
C TRP A 67 88.03 -22.72 16.71
N PHE A 68 87.94 -22.72 15.39
CA PHE A 68 88.28 -21.57 14.56
C PHE A 68 87.16 -21.33 13.56
N LYS A 69 86.86 -20.04 13.31
CA LYS A 69 85.99 -19.60 12.24
C LYS A 69 86.78 -18.69 11.32
N ASP A 70 86.79 -18.98 10.00
CA ASP A 70 87.56 -18.20 9.00
C ASP A 70 89.02 -17.90 9.47
N SER A 71 89.67 -18.96 9.97
CA SER A 71 91.08 -18.93 10.56
C SER A 71 91.20 -18.17 11.87
N ASN A 72 90.19 -17.53 12.41
CA ASN A 72 90.20 -16.85 13.71
C ASN A 72 89.75 -17.79 14.83
N GLN A 73 90.50 -17.84 15.92
CA GLN A 73 90.15 -18.67 17.08
C GLN A 73 88.86 -18.14 17.72
N ILE A 74 87.98 -19.02 18.03
CA ILE A 74 86.75 -18.69 18.76
C ILE A 74 87.01 -18.81 20.25
N SER A 75 86.93 -17.72 20.94
CA SER A 75 87.18 -17.67 22.41
C SER A 75 86.10 -18.50 23.14
N GLY A 76 86.60 -19.33 24.11
CA GLY A 76 85.70 -20.17 24.92
C GLY A 76 85.13 -21.44 24.24
N ALA A 77 85.51 -21.71 22.99
CA ALA A 77 85.08 -22.92 22.27
C ALA A 77 86.13 -24.06 22.54
N VAL A 78 85.97 -24.74 23.68
CA VAL A 78 86.87 -25.72 24.20
C VAL A 78 86.37 -27.16 24.28
N SER A 79 85.19 -27.41 23.72
CA SER A 79 84.52 -28.72 23.71
C SER A 79 84.72 -29.49 22.39
N SER A 80 84.55 -30.78 22.40
CA SER A 80 84.54 -31.63 21.18
C SER A 80 83.46 -31.25 20.18
N SER A 81 82.46 -30.38 20.56
CA SER A 81 81.45 -29.81 19.69
C SER A 81 81.42 -28.29 19.80
N TYR A 82 81.06 -27.66 18.69
CA TYR A 82 80.89 -26.20 18.64
C TYR A 82 79.62 -25.89 17.85
N ARG A 83 78.71 -25.08 18.45
CA ARG A 83 77.52 -24.63 17.81
C ARG A 83 77.73 -23.41 16.94
N ALA A 84 77.72 -23.58 15.64
CA ALA A 84 77.85 -22.50 14.68
C ALA A 84 76.52 -21.81 14.44
N THR A 85 76.47 -20.47 14.47
CA THR A 85 75.32 -19.62 14.22
C THR A 85 75.56 -18.60 13.10
N GLN A 86 76.80 -18.53 12.59
CA GLN A 86 77.17 -17.59 11.55
C GLN A 86 77.84 -18.31 10.38
N ASN A 87 77.53 -17.81 9.17
CA ASN A 87 78.18 -18.33 7.99
C ASN A 87 79.71 -18.24 8.10
N GLY A 88 80.43 -19.24 7.62
CA GLY A 88 81.86 -19.27 7.64
C GLY A 88 82.41 -20.69 7.53
N THR A 89 83.79 -20.79 7.54
CA THR A 89 84.48 -22.05 7.49
C THR A 89 85.05 -22.36 8.89
N TYR A 90 84.72 -23.50 9.42
CA TYR A 90 85.06 -23.92 10.75
C TYR A 90 85.99 -25.10 10.76
N HIS A 91 86.98 -25.11 11.67
CA HIS A 91 87.77 -26.27 11.97
C HIS A 91 88.14 -26.27 13.46
N ALA A 92 88.61 -27.40 13.95
CA ALA A 92 89.10 -27.54 15.31
C ALA A 92 90.53 -27.98 15.31
N VAL A 93 91.31 -27.42 16.25
CA VAL A 93 92.63 -27.91 16.65
C VAL A 93 92.39 -28.72 17.91
N VAL A 94 92.68 -29.98 17.88
CA VAL A 94 92.62 -30.87 19.03
C VAL A 94 94.02 -31.13 19.53
N THR A 95 94.22 -30.96 20.83
CA THR A 95 95.51 -31.20 21.46
C THR A 95 95.36 -32.32 22.53
N SER A 96 96.24 -33.34 22.44
CA SER A 96 96.41 -34.37 23.45
C SER A 96 97.64 -34.05 24.31
N THR A 97 97.53 -34.09 25.66
CA THR A 97 98.62 -33.86 26.56
C THR A 97 98.79 -35.10 27.46
N LEU A 98 99.96 -35.76 27.34
CA LEU A 98 100.33 -36.89 28.18
C LEU A 98 101.68 -36.66 28.87
N ASN A 99 101.71 -36.61 30.17
CA ASN A 99 102.89 -36.39 30.97
C ASN A 99 103.71 -35.16 30.52
N GLY A 100 103.01 -34.04 30.17
CA GLY A 100 103.62 -32.80 29.74
C GLY A 100 103.96 -32.70 28.25
N VAL A 101 103.90 -33.78 27.51
CA VAL A 101 104.12 -33.81 26.06
C VAL A 101 102.78 -33.56 25.35
N THR A 102 102.77 -32.59 24.47
CA THR A 102 101.62 -32.19 23.68
C THR A 102 101.76 -32.70 22.23
N ARG A 103 100.60 -33.12 21.67
CA ARG A 103 100.45 -33.39 20.23
C ARG A 103 99.11 -32.74 19.77
N SER A 104 99.19 -32.02 18.70
CA SER A 104 98.02 -31.37 18.12
C SER A 104 97.76 -31.85 16.69
N GLU A 105 96.49 -31.99 16.38
CA GLU A 105 96.00 -32.33 15.04
C GLU A 105 94.92 -31.32 14.70
N THR A 106 94.82 -30.95 13.44
CA THR A 106 93.80 -30.02 12.93
C THR A 106 92.76 -30.81 12.09
N THR A 107 91.48 -30.58 12.32
CA THR A 107 90.41 -31.18 11.52
C THR A 107 90.47 -30.62 10.11
N ASN A 108 89.83 -31.32 9.20
CA ASN A 108 89.38 -30.71 7.95
C ASN A 108 88.43 -29.56 8.25
N SER A 109 88.48 -28.56 7.40
CA SER A 109 87.53 -27.44 7.47
C SER A 109 86.21 -27.85 6.98
N ALA A 110 85.13 -27.39 7.64
CA ALA A 110 83.75 -27.57 7.26
C ALA A 110 83.02 -26.22 7.16
N THR A 111 82.14 -26.04 6.22
CA THR A 111 81.38 -24.79 6.04
C THR A 111 80.08 -24.86 6.77
N PHE A 112 79.75 -23.75 7.45
CA PHE A 112 78.40 -23.49 7.95
C PHE A 112 77.73 -22.45 7.04
N ALA A 113 76.61 -22.76 6.49
CA ALA A 113 75.82 -21.85 5.66
C ALA A 113 74.36 -21.77 6.18
N LEU A 114 73.93 -20.62 6.69
CA LEU A 114 72.60 -20.34 7.13
C LEU A 114 71.82 -19.81 5.95
N ASN A 115 70.77 -20.56 5.59
CA ASN A 115 69.81 -20.10 4.58
C ASN A 115 68.75 -19.20 5.20
N THR A 116 68.71 -17.94 4.77
CA THR A 116 67.73 -16.94 5.21
C THR A 116 67.00 -16.37 4.03
N VAL A 117 65.76 -15.89 4.30
CA VAL A 117 64.97 -15.10 3.35
C VAL A 117 64.24 -14.01 4.09
N SER A 118 64.12 -12.84 3.49
CA SER A 118 63.44 -11.71 4.05
C SER A 118 62.76 -10.90 2.91
N ILE A 119 61.53 -10.46 3.12
CA ILE A 119 60.88 -9.52 2.22
C ILE A 119 61.31 -8.10 2.60
N VAL A 120 61.85 -7.38 1.63
CA VAL A 120 62.29 -5.98 1.76
C VAL A 120 61.18 -5.01 1.44
N THR A 121 60.39 -5.32 0.38
CA THR A 121 59.25 -4.51 -0.01
C THR A 121 58.04 -5.42 -0.14
N GLN A 122 57.00 -5.08 0.62
CA GLN A 122 55.72 -5.79 0.59
C GLN A 122 54.91 -5.39 -0.66
N PRO A 123 54.09 -6.26 -1.21
CA PRO A 123 53.10 -5.86 -2.20
C PRO A 123 52.13 -4.84 -1.60
N ALA A 124 51.58 -3.95 -2.43
CA ALA A 124 50.66 -2.92 -2.03
C ALA A 124 49.24 -3.23 -2.55
N ALA A 125 48.22 -2.88 -1.73
CA ALA A 125 46.85 -2.97 -2.15
C ALA A 125 46.56 -2.03 -3.33
N ALA A 126 45.64 -2.41 -4.21
CA ALA A 126 45.28 -1.63 -5.40
C ALA A 126 43.77 -1.62 -5.62
N LEU A 127 43.30 -0.57 -6.30
CA LEU A 127 41.96 -0.42 -6.81
C LEU A 127 42.04 -0.12 -8.32
N VAL A 128 41.35 -0.93 -9.13
CA VAL A 128 41.31 -0.78 -10.58
C VAL A 128 39.87 -0.66 -11.08
N ALA A 129 39.68 -0.15 -12.29
CA ALA A 129 38.36 -0.23 -12.95
C ALA A 129 38.10 -1.66 -13.45
N ASP A 130 36.84 -2.04 -13.62
CA ASP A 130 36.44 -3.33 -14.17
C ASP A 130 37.04 -3.50 -15.59
N GLY A 131 37.71 -4.63 -15.80
CA GLY A 131 38.46 -4.90 -17.02
C GLY A 131 39.93 -4.46 -16.99
N ASP A 132 40.35 -3.62 -16.06
CA ASP A 132 41.75 -3.23 -15.87
C ASP A 132 42.47 -4.22 -14.96
N SER A 133 43.83 -4.14 -14.96
CA SER A 133 44.67 -5.00 -14.15
C SER A 133 45.64 -4.19 -13.31
N ASN A 134 46.10 -4.78 -12.20
CA ASN A 134 47.18 -4.26 -11.39
C ASN A 134 48.38 -5.21 -11.42
N THR A 135 49.59 -4.67 -11.40
CA THR A 135 50.81 -5.44 -11.24
C THR A 135 51.28 -5.35 -9.78
N PHE A 136 51.15 -6.43 -9.05
CA PHE A 136 51.75 -6.58 -7.73
C PHE A 136 53.23 -6.86 -7.86
N SER A 137 54.06 -6.35 -6.97
CA SER A 137 55.48 -6.61 -6.91
C SER A 137 55.94 -6.87 -5.49
N VAL A 138 56.95 -7.69 -5.32
CA VAL A 138 57.65 -7.95 -4.07
C VAL A 138 59.12 -7.84 -4.28
N ALA A 139 59.83 -7.22 -3.35
CA ALA A 139 61.34 -7.29 -3.31
C ALA A 139 61.73 -8.12 -2.11
N ALA A 140 62.63 -9.07 -2.32
CA ALA A 140 63.11 -9.96 -1.27
C ALA A 140 64.63 -10.17 -1.38
N THR A 141 65.26 -10.52 -0.28
CA THR A 141 66.68 -10.91 -0.17
C THR A 141 66.77 -12.28 0.50
N GLY A 142 67.74 -13.08 0.06
CA GLY A 142 67.96 -14.41 0.60
C GLY A 142 69.44 -14.87 0.43
N SER A 143 69.82 -15.86 1.18
CA SER A 143 71.16 -16.43 1.10
C SER A 143 71.35 -17.37 -0.10
N GLY A 144 70.26 -17.87 -0.65
CA GLY A 144 70.23 -18.80 -1.80
C GLY A 144 69.51 -18.23 -3.00
N THR A 145 69.16 -19.09 -3.93
CA THR A 145 68.35 -18.73 -5.08
C THR A 145 66.90 -18.51 -4.65
N LEU A 146 66.33 -17.36 -5.02
CA LEU A 146 64.96 -17.00 -4.70
C LEU A 146 64.02 -17.57 -5.75
N SER A 147 62.87 -18.07 -5.29
CA SER A 147 61.73 -18.44 -6.08
C SER A 147 60.46 -17.85 -5.42
N TYR A 148 59.41 -17.62 -6.23
CA TYR A 148 58.21 -16.95 -5.81
C TYR A 148 57.00 -17.83 -6.16
N GLN A 149 55.93 -17.74 -5.40
CA GLN A 149 54.66 -18.34 -5.72
C GLN A 149 53.55 -17.45 -5.17
N TRP A 150 52.78 -16.85 -6.09
CA TRP A 150 51.63 -16.05 -5.72
C TRP A 150 50.39 -16.91 -5.48
N SER A 151 49.56 -16.46 -4.56
CA SER A 151 48.22 -17.02 -4.28
C SER A 151 47.20 -15.91 -4.30
N ARG A 152 45.96 -16.30 -4.61
CA ARG A 152 44.77 -15.45 -4.60
C ARG A 152 43.71 -16.11 -3.75
N ASN A 153 43.12 -15.36 -2.78
CA ASN A 153 42.14 -15.87 -1.84
C ASN A 153 42.55 -17.20 -1.18
N GLY A 154 43.88 -17.32 -0.85
CA GLY A 154 44.45 -18.51 -0.24
C GLY A 154 44.74 -19.67 -1.21
N SER A 155 44.38 -19.54 -2.48
CA SER A 155 44.63 -20.57 -3.50
C SER A 155 45.84 -20.19 -4.38
N VAL A 156 46.74 -21.13 -4.60
CA VAL A 156 47.90 -20.94 -5.46
C VAL A 156 47.48 -20.62 -6.89
N VAL A 157 48.08 -19.58 -7.46
CA VAL A 157 47.88 -19.23 -8.87
C VAL A 157 48.98 -19.93 -9.70
N ALA A 158 48.55 -20.82 -10.58
CA ALA A 158 49.47 -21.55 -11.46
C ALA A 158 50.36 -20.57 -12.27
N ASP A 159 51.63 -20.92 -12.47
CA ASP A 159 52.63 -20.16 -13.24
C ASP A 159 52.92 -18.72 -12.73
N ALA A 160 52.37 -18.30 -11.62
CA ALA A 160 52.68 -17.01 -10.99
C ALA A 160 53.93 -17.13 -10.10
N THR A 161 55.07 -17.28 -10.77
CA THR A 161 56.37 -17.61 -10.10
C THR A 161 57.40 -16.52 -10.23
N SER A 162 57.04 -15.30 -10.64
CA SER A 162 57.92 -14.14 -10.71
C SER A 162 57.79 -13.25 -9.45
N ASP A 163 58.73 -12.34 -9.26
CA ASP A 163 58.68 -11.28 -8.25
C ASP A 163 57.53 -10.27 -8.52
N THR A 164 56.92 -10.35 -9.67
CA THR A 164 55.75 -9.58 -10.07
C THR A 164 54.61 -10.50 -10.48
N PHE A 165 53.38 -10.04 -10.22
CA PHE A 165 52.17 -10.74 -10.61
C PHE A 165 51.09 -9.77 -11.09
N VAL A 166 50.55 -10.00 -12.31
CA VAL A 166 49.47 -9.19 -12.90
C VAL A 166 48.13 -9.86 -12.60
N SER A 167 47.22 -9.11 -12.00
CA SER A 167 45.86 -9.58 -11.72
C SER A 167 44.81 -8.52 -12.06
N SER A 168 43.68 -8.96 -12.64
CA SER A 168 42.45 -8.16 -12.84
C SER A 168 41.31 -8.67 -11.97
N VAL A 169 41.53 -9.69 -11.15
CA VAL A 169 40.47 -10.38 -10.42
C VAL A 169 40.47 -9.93 -8.96
N TYR A 170 39.27 -9.47 -8.52
CA TYR A 170 39.01 -9.10 -7.14
C TYR A 170 39.43 -10.17 -6.14
N GLY A 171 40.05 -9.74 -5.04
CA GLY A 171 40.39 -10.63 -3.94
C GLY A 171 41.72 -10.28 -3.25
N THR A 172 42.08 -11.12 -2.29
CA THR A 172 43.37 -11.00 -1.59
C THR A 172 44.49 -11.67 -2.37
N HIS A 173 45.65 -11.05 -2.36
CA HIS A 173 46.85 -11.52 -3.04
C HIS A 173 48.01 -11.55 -2.06
N GLU A 174 48.78 -12.63 -2.07
CA GLU A 174 50.01 -12.78 -1.27
C GLU A 174 51.02 -13.64 -2.04
N VAL A 175 52.28 -13.53 -1.69
CA VAL A 175 53.37 -14.30 -2.31
C VAL A 175 54.21 -14.99 -1.25
N VAL A 176 54.47 -16.25 -1.50
CA VAL A 176 55.50 -17.00 -0.74
C VAL A 176 56.83 -16.87 -1.48
N VAL A 177 57.82 -16.33 -0.79
CA VAL A 177 59.22 -16.23 -1.28
C VAL A 177 60.04 -17.31 -0.60
N THR A 178 60.69 -18.14 -1.40
CA THR A 178 61.52 -19.25 -0.94
C THR A 178 62.95 -19.05 -1.35
N SER A 179 63.88 -19.14 -0.41
CA SER A 179 65.33 -19.21 -0.65
C SER A 179 65.83 -20.66 -0.61
N THR A 180 66.55 -21.07 -1.60
CA THR A 180 67.14 -22.42 -1.71
C THR A 180 68.67 -22.33 -1.74
N LEU A 181 69.36 -22.82 -0.68
CA LEU A 181 70.80 -22.83 -0.55
C LEU A 181 71.25 -24.29 -0.33
N ASN A 182 72.02 -24.82 -1.25
CA ASN A 182 72.57 -26.19 -1.16
C ASN A 182 71.51 -27.24 -0.86
N GLY A 183 70.28 -27.09 -1.46
CA GLY A 183 69.14 -28.00 -1.27
C GLY A 183 68.30 -27.76 0.00
N VAL A 184 68.75 -26.88 0.90
CA VAL A 184 67.93 -26.48 2.06
C VAL A 184 67.08 -25.27 1.70
N THR A 185 65.78 -25.35 1.99
CA THR A 185 64.80 -24.28 1.71
C THR A 185 64.36 -23.57 2.98
N THR A 186 64.08 -22.28 2.84
CA THR A 186 63.37 -21.50 3.84
C THR A 186 62.46 -20.50 3.13
N SER A 187 61.29 -20.23 3.71
CA SER A 187 60.28 -19.41 3.06
C SER A 187 59.72 -18.36 3.99
N VAL A 188 59.25 -17.24 3.40
CA VAL A 188 58.55 -16.19 4.07
C VAL A 188 57.33 -15.80 3.19
N THR A 189 56.18 -15.56 3.82
CA THR A 189 54.98 -15.11 3.13
C THR A 189 54.86 -13.58 3.30
N SER A 190 54.45 -12.90 2.24
CA SER A 190 54.15 -11.49 2.27
C SER A 190 52.91 -11.17 3.10
N ASN A 191 52.70 -9.91 3.40
CA ASN A 191 51.37 -9.43 3.82
C ASN A 191 50.35 -9.75 2.70
N SER A 192 49.15 -10.12 3.12
CA SER A 192 48.01 -10.27 2.20
C SER A 192 47.48 -8.87 1.84
N VAL A 193 47.34 -8.59 0.56
CA VAL A 193 46.86 -7.29 0.03
C VAL A 193 45.65 -7.48 -0.86
N TRP A 194 44.75 -6.52 -0.84
CA TRP A 194 43.54 -6.55 -1.67
C TRP A 194 43.83 -5.99 -3.07
N LEU A 195 43.31 -6.68 -4.10
CA LEU A 195 42.93 -6.07 -5.36
C LEU A 195 41.44 -5.81 -5.29
N ASP A 196 41.05 -4.57 -5.27
CA ASP A 196 39.66 -4.15 -5.31
C ASP A 196 39.35 -3.67 -6.73
N VAL A 197 38.10 -3.92 -7.17
CA VAL A 197 37.68 -3.62 -8.53
C VAL A 197 36.46 -2.69 -8.45
N ASN A 198 36.56 -1.49 -9.03
CA ASN A 198 35.48 -0.56 -9.19
C ASN A 198 34.62 -1.02 -10.38
N THR A 199 33.41 -1.51 -10.10
CA THR A 199 32.47 -1.99 -11.10
C THR A 199 31.06 -1.50 -10.77
N VAL A 200 30.20 -1.45 -11.78
CA VAL A 200 28.77 -1.19 -11.65
C VAL A 200 27.99 -2.26 -12.40
N THR A 201 26.97 -2.76 -11.74
CA THR A 201 26.03 -3.72 -12.33
C THR A 201 24.69 -3.04 -12.54
N ILE A 202 24.17 -3.14 -13.76
CA ILE A 202 22.78 -2.78 -14.10
C ILE A 202 21.98 -4.06 -14.09
N SER A 203 21.21 -4.28 -13.01
CA SER A 203 20.42 -5.52 -12.83
C SER A 203 19.08 -5.45 -13.56
N SER A 204 18.58 -4.23 -13.82
CA SER A 204 17.41 -3.99 -14.65
C SER A 204 17.65 -2.73 -15.48
N GLY A 205 17.57 -2.83 -16.79
CA GLY A 205 17.58 -1.71 -17.71
C GLY A 205 16.20 -1.08 -17.87
N PRO A 206 16.11 0.09 -18.54
CA PRO A 206 14.82 0.65 -18.91
C PRO A 206 14.10 -0.27 -19.88
N ALA A 207 12.77 -0.34 -19.77
CA ALA A 207 11.91 -1.15 -20.64
C ALA A 207 11.12 -0.25 -21.58
N ASP A 208 10.71 -0.80 -22.73
CA ASP A 208 9.84 -0.11 -23.67
C ASP A 208 8.56 0.37 -23.01
N ARG A 209 8.11 1.57 -23.38
CA ARG A 209 6.92 2.23 -22.84
C ARG A 209 6.12 2.89 -23.94
N TYR A 210 4.83 3.03 -23.68
CA TYR A 210 3.97 3.95 -24.41
C TYR A 210 3.75 5.22 -23.61
N MET A 211 3.60 6.34 -24.30
CA MET A 211 3.18 7.62 -23.72
C MET A 211 2.02 8.18 -24.54
N THR A 212 1.06 8.79 -23.87
CA THR A 212 0.01 9.53 -24.56
C THR A 212 0.57 10.87 -25.05
N THR A 213 0.12 11.34 -26.22
CA THR A 213 0.48 12.65 -26.78
C THR A 213 0.40 13.75 -25.72
N GLY A 214 1.52 14.43 -25.51
CA GLY A 214 1.67 15.47 -24.48
C GLY A 214 1.79 14.94 -23.04
N GLY A 215 1.85 13.63 -22.84
CA GLY A 215 2.10 13.00 -21.55
C GLY A 215 3.56 12.65 -21.33
N THR A 216 3.83 11.80 -20.36
CA THR A 216 5.18 11.31 -20.03
C THR A 216 5.18 9.78 -19.87
N ALA A 217 6.37 9.18 -20.04
CA ALA A 217 6.59 7.77 -19.74
C ALA A 217 7.78 7.65 -18.78
N SER A 218 7.57 7.06 -17.61
CA SER A 218 8.64 6.88 -16.64
C SER A 218 9.52 5.70 -17.02
N LEU A 219 10.82 5.94 -17.15
CA LEU A 219 11.87 4.95 -17.36
C LEU A 219 12.79 4.91 -16.15
N GLY A 220 13.35 3.76 -15.87
CA GLY A 220 14.26 3.62 -14.74
C GLY A 220 15.21 2.44 -14.87
N VAL A 221 16.27 2.48 -14.06
CA VAL A 221 17.27 1.41 -13.96
C VAL A 221 17.47 1.00 -12.50
N THR A 222 17.79 -0.26 -12.31
CA THR A 222 18.27 -0.74 -11.02
C THR A 222 19.76 -0.99 -11.12
N VAL A 223 20.52 -0.31 -10.27
CA VAL A 223 21.98 -0.35 -10.28
C VAL A 223 22.54 -0.73 -8.93
N SER A 224 23.70 -1.38 -8.96
CA SER A 224 24.50 -1.67 -7.77
C SER A 224 25.98 -1.55 -8.09
N SER A 225 26.79 -1.22 -7.08
CA SER A 225 28.26 -1.16 -7.19
C SER A 225 28.91 -2.03 -6.12
N HIS A 226 30.16 -2.35 -6.34
CA HIS A 226 30.97 -3.03 -5.31
C HIS A 226 31.58 -1.98 -4.35
N GLY A 227 31.36 -2.19 -3.05
CA GLY A 227 31.87 -1.29 -2.01
C GLY A 227 31.21 0.10 -1.97
N SER A 228 31.90 1.06 -1.35
CA SER A 228 31.39 2.44 -1.16
C SER A 228 31.70 3.33 -2.36
N ALA A 229 31.19 3.01 -3.54
CA ALA A 229 31.35 3.82 -4.73
C ALA A 229 30.23 4.87 -4.83
N THR A 230 30.55 6.04 -5.35
CA THR A 230 29.53 7.01 -5.77
C THR A 230 29.05 6.65 -7.15
N ILE A 231 27.72 6.44 -7.29
CA ILE A 231 27.08 6.16 -8.57
C ILE A 231 26.47 7.46 -9.09
N SER A 232 26.67 7.74 -10.37
CA SER A 232 25.98 8.77 -11.11
C SER A 232 25.41 8.20 -12.41
N CYS A 233 24.28 8.73 -12.83
CA CYS A 233 23.63 8.38 -14.06
C CYS A 233 23.71 9.56 -15.04
N GLN A 234 23.56 9.28 -16.33
CA GLN A 234 23.37 10.27 -17.37
C GLN A 234 22.50 9.65 -18.46
N TRP A 235 21.33 10.21 -18.66
CA TRP A 235 20.40 9.74 -19.69
C TRP A 235 20.74 10.27 -21.07
N TYR A 236 20.38 9.50 -22.09
CA TYR A 236 20.55 9.79 -23.50
C TYR A 236 19.25 9.57 -24.24
N PHE A 237 18.91 10.49 -25.12
CA PHE A 237 17.79 10.40 -26.05
C PHE A 237 18.32 10.35 -27.48
N ASN A 238 17.92 9.33 -28.25
CA ASN A 238 18.39 9.09 -29.62
C ASN A 238 19.92 9.20 -29.76
N GLY A 239 20.64 8.76 -28.74
CA GLY A 239 22.10 8.79 -28.68
C GLY A 239 22.72 10.11 -28.23
N VAL A 240 21.93 11.16 -28.01
CA VAL A 240 22.36 12.48 -27.50
C VAL A 240 22.12 12.58 -26.01
N GLU A 241 23.08 13.16 -25.31
CA GLU A 241 23.00 13.39 -23.86
C GLU A 241 21.86 14.36 -23.51
N ILE A 242 21.05 14.00 -22.49
CA ILE A 242 19.99 14.87 -21.97
C ILE A 242 20.58 15.65 -20.79
N ALA A 243 20.81 16.94 -20.97
CA ALA A 243 21.44 17.77 -19.97
C ALA A 243 20.61 17.83 -18.66
N GLY A 244 21.27 17.54 -17.53
CA GLY A 244 20.64 17.60 -16.22
C GLY A 244 19.89 16.34 -15.78
N GLU A 245 19.70 15.34 -16.63
CA GLU A 245 19.02 14.09 -16.28
C GLU A 245 20.03 13.07 -15.73
N ASN A 246 20.25 13.15 -14.40
CA ASN A 246 21.31 12.44 -13.69
C ASN A 246 20.77 11.39 -12.69
N ASP A 247 19.48 11.20 -12.59
CA ASP A 247 18.86 10.26 -11.68
C ASP A 247 18.77 8.84 -12.26
N ILE A 248 18.46 7.87 -11.40
CA ILE A 248 18.23 6.47 -11.80
C ILE A 248 16.94 6.28 -12.62
N GLY A 249 16.09 7.30 -12.70
CA GLY A 249 14.88 7.34 -13.50
C GLY A 249 14.78 8.65 -14.26
N ILE A 250 13.97 8.64 -15.34
CA ILE A 250 13.61 9.82 -16.13
C ILE A 250 12.16 9.72 -16.56
N ASP A 251 11.47 10.86 -16.58
CA ASP A 251 10.17 10.99 -17.22
C ASP A 251 10.35 11.45 -18.67
N ALA A 252 10.32 10.49 -19.58
CA ALA A 252 10.44 10.75 -21.01
C ALA A 252 9.26 11.55 -21.52
N THR A 253 9.52 12.70 -22.17
CA THR A 253 8.52 13.61 -22.71
C THR A 253 8.44 13.57 -24.24
N GLN A 254 9.25 12.76 -24.90
CA GLN A 254 9.33 12.60 -26.35
C GLN A 254 9.40 11.11 -26.70
N ALA A 255 8.80 10.74 -27.82
CA ALA A 255 8.94 9.41 -28.39
C ALA A 255 10.33 9.24 -29.02
N GLY A 256 10.96 8.08 -28.80
CA GLY A 256 12.30 7.76 -29.30
C GLY A 256 13.04 6.77 -28.42
N GLU A 257 14.33 6.65 -28.64
CA GLU A 257 15.20 5.71 -27.96
C GLU A 257 15.87 6.34 -26.73
N TYR A 258 15.78 5.68 -25.60
CA TYR A 258 16.38 6.10 -24.33
C TYR A 258 17.36 5.05 -23.82
N LYS A 259 18.50 5.49 -23.33
CA LYS A 259 19.45 4.67 -22.56
C LYS A 259 20.13 5.53 -21.51
N VAL A 260 20.67 4.89 -20.49
CA VAL A 260 21.40 5.57 -19.42
C VAL A 260 22.83 5.04 -19.33
N LYS A 261 23.77 5.95 -19.22
CA LYS A 261 25.16 5.67 -18.83
C LYS A 261 25.27 5.74 -17.32
N VAL A 262 25.62 4.63 -16.70
CA VAL A 262 25.85 4.56 -15.28
C VAL A 262 27.34 4.58 -15.02
N THR A 263 27.80 5.48 -14.16
CA THR A 263 29.19 5.69 -13.82
C THR A 263 29.39 5.45 -12.33
N SER A 264 30.38 4.63 -12.00
CA SER A 264 30.85 4.38 -10.63
C SER A 264 32.19 5.05 -10.42
N VAL A 265 32.34 5.85 -9.36
CA VAL A 265 33.58 6.49 -8.95
C VAL A 265 33.95 6.04 -7.55
N ARG A 266 35.16 5.49 -7.40
CA ARG A 266 35.68 5.01 -6.12
C ARG A 266 37.18 5.22 -6.06
N GLY A 267 37.68 5.87 -4.99
CA GLY A 267 39.10 6.07 -4.79
C GLY A 267 39.87 6.70 -5.97
N GLY A 268 39.16 7.57 -6.75
CA GLY A 268 39.71 8.17 -7.97
C GLY A 268 39.61 7.30 -9.23
N THR A 269 39.22 6.05 -9.10
CA THR A 269 38.99 5.13 -10.24
C THR A 269 37.55 5.25 -10.74
N THR A 270 37.37 5.39 -12.05
CA THR A 270 36.07 5.56 -12.70
C THR A 270 35.80 4.39 -13.62
N PHE A 271 34.58 3.81 -13.53
CA PHE A 271 34.08 2.80 -14.44
C PHE A 271 32.68 3.19 -14.92
N SER A 272 32.35 2.98 -16.19
CA SER A 272 31.06 3.34 -16.76
C SER A 272 30.51 2.23 -17.63
N ARG A 273 29.15 2.08 -17.61
CA ARG A 273 28.44 1.12 -18.42
C ARG A 273 27.13 1.72 -18.94
N PHE A 274 26.73 1.38 -20.15
CA PHE A 274 25.41 1.72 -20.68
C PHE A 274 24.38 0.62 -20.36
N SER A 275 23.14 1.03 -20.13
CA SER A 275 21.99 0.15 -20.09
C SER A 275 21.67 -0.41 -21.49
N THR A 276 20.70 -1.33 -21.53
CA THR A 276 19.93 -1.61 -22.75
C THR A 276 19.18 -0.34 -23.18
N THR A 277 18.87 -0.25 -24.47
CA THR A 277 18.01 0.81 -25.00
C THR A 277 16.55 0.46 -24.78
N ALA A 278 15.74 1.43 -24.37
CA ALA A 278 14.29 1.35 -24.33
C ALA A 278 13.68 2.29 -25.37
N THR A 279 12.60 1.85 -26.00
CA THR A 279 11.84 2.66 -26.94
C THR A 279 10.59 3.22 -26.29
N VAL A 280 10.41 4.54 -26.33
CA VAL A 280 9.18 5.21 -25.96
C VAL A 280 8.37 5.50 -27.22
N THR A 281 7.16 4.95 -27.28
CA THR A 281 6.25 5.12 -28.41
C THR A 281 5.10 6.05 -28.04
N GLU A 282 4.88 7.10 -28.79
CA GLU A 282 3.75 8.00 -28.59
C GLU A 282 2.47 7.40 -29.19
N VAL A 283 1.39 7.49 -28.42
CA VAL A 283 0.04 7.06 -28.83
C VAL A 283 -0.96 8.19 -28.58
N ALA A 284 -1.96 8.30 -29.45
CA ALA A 284 -2.99 9.32 -29.30
C ALA A 284 -3.79 9.13 -28.00
N ALA A 285 -4.23 10.22 -27.39
CA ALA A 285 -5.17 10.21 -26.30
C ALA A 285 -6.52 9.61 -26.77
N PRO A 286 -7.17 8.75 -25.96
CA PRO A 286 -8.49 8.26 -26.31
C PRO A 286 -9.52 9.38 -26.22
N VAL A 287 -10.39 9.49 -27.21
CA VAL A 287 -11.44 10.50 -27.29
C VAL A 287 -12.75 9.85 -27.69
N ILE A 288 -13.79 10.02 -26.88
CA ILE A 288 -15.17 9.66 -27.26
C ILE A 288 -15.81 10.89 -27.90
N SER A 289 -16.05 10.85 -29.21
CA SER A 289 -16.74 11.90 -29.95
C SER A 289 -18.24 11.79 -29.82
N SER A 290 -18.78 10.59 -29.74
CA SER A 290 -20.20 10.32 -29.55
C SER A 290 -20.44 8.94 -28.95
N PHE A 291 -21.30 8.88 -27.93
CA PHE A 291 -21.89 7.64 -27.44
C PHE A 291 -23.35 7.93 -27.12
N VAL A 292 -24.26 7.37 -27.91
CA VAL A 292 -25.70 7.68 -27.84
C VAL A 292 -26.54 6.41 -27.96
N ALA A 293 -27.69 6.43 -27.33
CA ALA A 293 -28.75 5.45 -27.56
C ALA A 293 -29.88 6.07 -28.36
N SER A 294 -30.36 5.42 -29.41
CA SER A 294 -31.47 5.90 -30.23
C SER A 294 -32.48 4.76 -30.53
N PRO A 295 -33.70 4.88 -29.97
CA PRO A 295 -34.16 5.83 -28.95
C PRO A 295 -33.56 5.57 -27.56
N SER A 296 -33.45 6.60 -26.72
CA SER A 296 -32.93 6.47 -25.32
C SER A 296 -34.05 5.96 -24.36
N ASN A 297 -35.32 6.08 -24.76
CA ASN A 297 -36.45 5.57 -24.00
C ASN A 297 -37.16 4.49 -24.84
N ILE A 298 -37.31 3.32 -24.30
CA ILE A 298 -37.96 2.16 -24.96
C ILE A 298 -39.05 1.57 -24.07
N GLY A 299 -40.04 0.96 -24.67
CA GLY A 299 -40.99 0.09 -23.95
C GLY A 299 -40.34 -1.23 -23.58
N LEU A 300 -40.86 -1.90 -22.55
CA LEU A 300 -40.38 -3.22 -22.12
C LEU A 300 -40.42 -4.22 -23.30
N GLY A 301 -39.26 -4.89 -23.52
CA GLY A 301 -39.09 -5.86 -24.62
C GLY A 301 -38.70 -5.24 -25.96
N ASN A 302 -38.64 -3.92 -26.09
CA ASN A 302 -38.16 -3.24 -27.29
C ASN A 302 -36.66 -3.08 -27.26
N SER A 303 -36.06 -2.93 -28.45
CA SER A 303 -34.63 -2.74 -28.62
C SER A 303 -34.29 -1.28 -28.86
N THR A 304 -33.06 -0.89 -28.56
CA THR A 304 -32.41 0.36 -28.97
C THR A 304 -31.05 0.12 -29.56
N GLN A 305 -30.54 1.08 -30.30
CA GLN A 305 -29.21 1.03 -30.86
C GLN A 305 -28.26 1.97 -30.09
N LEU A 306 -27.14 1.41 -29.63
CA LEU A 306 -26.02 2.16 -29.07
C LEU A 306 -25.03 2.45 -30.18
N SER A 307 -24.83 3.70 -30.54
CA SER A 307 -23.87 4.12 -31.58
C SER A 307 -22.67 4.77 -30.95
N VAL A 308 -21.46 4.39 -31.40
CA VAL A 308 -20.21 4.87 -30.86
C VAL A 308 -19.35 5.50 -31.94
N VAL A 309 -18.71 6.65 -31.63
CA VAL A 309 -17.70 7.27 -32.47
C VAL A 309 -16.57 7.71 -31.56
N PHE A 310 -15.37 7.17 -31.80
CA PHE A 310 -14.22 7.47 -30.95
C PHE A 310 -12.88 7.30 -31.71
N SER A 311 -11.78 7.68 -31.06
CA SER A 311 -10.43 7.50 -31.56
C SER A 311 -9.43 7.26 -30.41
N GLY A 312 -8.24 6.78 -30.74
CA GLY A 312 -7.11 6.70 -29.82
C GLY A 312 -7.14 5.56 -28.79
N GLY A 313 -7.99 4.55 -28.99
CA GLY A 313 -8.05 3.43 -28.05
C GLY A 313 -8.94 2.28 -28.52
N THR A 314 -9.04 1.24 -27.69
CA THR A 314 -10.00 0.12 -27.86
C THR A 314 -11.26 0.41 -27.06
N GLY A 315 -12.44 0.19 -27.64
CA GLY A 315 -13.72 0.48 -27.01
C GLY A 315 -14.37 -0.77 -26.41
N ILE A 316 -14.88 -0.65 -25.19
CA ILE A 316 -15.67 -1.69 -24.51
C ILE A 316 -16.92 -1.05 -23.93
N ILE A 317 -18.10 -1.61 -24.24
CA ILE A 317 -19.37 -1.21 -23.64
C ILE A 317 -19.75 -2.17 -22.52
N THR A 318 -20.00 -1.64 -21.32
CA THR A 318 -20.55 -2.38 -20.17
C THR A 318 -21.93 -1.84 -19.79
N PRO A 319 -22.86 -2.69 -19.33
CA PRO A 319 -22.74 -4.13 -19.15
C PRO A 319 -22.73 -4.89 -20.47
N GLY A 320 -22.18 -6.11 -20.44
CA GLY A 320 -22.11 -7.02 -21.57
C GLY A 320 -20.72 -7.20 -22.14
N ASP A 321 -19.73 -6.38 -21.71
CA ASP A 321 -18.31 -6.41 -22.12
C ASP A 321 -18.13 -6.47 -23.65
N ILE A 322 -18.95 -5.66 -24.35
CA ILE A 322 -19.04 -5.65 -25.81
C ILE A 322 -17.88 -4.84 -26.37
N VAL A 323 -16.97 -5.52 -27.04
CA VAL A 323 -15.88 -4.85 -27.77
C VAL A 323 -16.43 -4.19 -29.02
N VAL A 324 -16.09 -2.91 -29.23
CA VAL A 324 -16.59 -2.11 -30.36
C VAL A 324 -15.46 -1.37 -31.06
N ASN A 325 -15.65 -1.13 -32.37
CA ASN A 325 -14.84 -0.21 -33.15
C ASN A 325 -15.56 1.12 -33.34
N SER A 326 -14.80 2.17 -33.64
CA SER A 326 -15.40 3.48 -33.93
C SER A 326 -16.31 3.39 -35.16
N GLY A 327 -17.53 3.85 -35.03
CA GLY A 327 -18.59 3.78 -36.02
C GLY A 327 -19.54 2.58 -35.87
N ASP A 328 -19.25 1.67 -34.95
CA ASP A 328 -20.14 0.54 -34.69
C ASP A 328 -21.46 0.97 -34.07
N THR A 329 -22.48 0.14 -34.32
CA THR A 329 -23.80 0.24 -33.70
C THR A 329 -24.17 -1.11 -33.10
N VAL A 330 -24.49 -1.11 -31.80
CA VAL A 330 -24.85 -2.30 -31.02
C VAL A 330 -26.30 -2.25 -30.64
N THR A 331 -27.08 -3.29 -31.00
CA THR A 331 -28.48 -3.42 -30.58
C THR A 331 -28.56 -4.05 -29.19
N VAL A 332 -29.25 -3.38 -28.26
CA VAL A 332 -29.50 -3.88 -26.91
C VAL A 332 -31.01 -3.91 -26.61
N THR A 333 -31.45 -4.87 -25.80
CA THR A 333 -32.87 -5.06 -25.41
C THR A 333 -32.91 -5.21 -23.88
N PRO A 334 -32.64 -4.16 -23.12
CA PRO A 334 -32.67 -4.25 -21.66
C PRO A 334 -34.12 -4.44 -21.17
N LEU A 335 -34.31 -5.32 -20.19
CA LEU A 335 -35.60 -5.55 -19.53
C LEU A 335 -35.88 -4.58 -18.39
N VAL A 336 -34.85 -3.86 -17.97
CA VAL A 336 -34.90 -2.79 -16.95
C VAL A 336 -34.07 -1.61 -17.45
N SER A 337 -34.38 -0.43 -16.97
CA SER A 337 -33.60 0.75 -17.29
C SER A 337 -32.12 0.51 -16.95
N THR A 338 -31.27 0.58 -17.96
CA THR A 338 -29.87 0.16 -17.89
C THR A 338 -28.95 1.30 -18.30
N SER A 339 -27.93 1.55 -17.50
CA SER A 339 -26.83 2.45 -17.86
C SER A 339 -25.77 1.68 -18.60
N TYR A 340 -25.35 2.17 -19.76
CA TYR A 340 -24.27 1.63 -20.56
C TYR A 340 -23.10 2.58 -20.51
N THR A 341 -21.91 2.06 -20.24
CA THR A 341 -20.66 2.83 -20.22
C THR A 341 -19.76 2.36 -21.34
N LEU A 342 -19.37 3.27 -22.22
CA LEU A 342 -18.27 3.07 -23.17
C LEU A 342 -16.98 3.49 -22.48
N SER A 343 -16.05 2.56 -22.35
CA SER A 343 -14.69 2.80 -21.84
C SER A 343 -13.70 2.61 -22.98
N LEU A 344 -12.76 3.54 -23.12
CA LEU A 344 -11.64 3.45 -24.05
C LEU A 344 -10.35 3.40 -23.27
N GLU A 345 -9.40 2.61 -23.73
CA GLU A 345 -8.05 2.57 -23.20
C GLU A 345 -7.05 2.50 -24.35
N ASN A 346 -6.00 3.33 -24.29
CA ASN A 346 -4.91 3.27 -25.25
C ASN A 346 -3.74 2.42 -24.74
N ALA A 347 -2.73 2.18 -25.58
CA ALA A 347 -1.56 1.37 -25.21
C ALA A 347 -0.71 1.98 -24.07
N ALA A 348 -0.86 3.28 -23.78
CA ALA A 348 -0.23 3.94 -22.65
C ALA A 348 -1.01 3.78 -21.33
N GLY A 349 -2.15 3.07 -21.33
CA GLY A 349 -3.02 2.90 -20.17
C GLY A 349 -3.90 4.12 -19.85
N THR A 350 -3.95 5.12 -20.74
CA THR A 350 -4.85 6.25 -20.55
C THR A 350 -6.28 5.84 -20.88
N GLN A 351 -7.18 6.15 -19.96
CA GLN A 351 -8.59 5.77 -20.05
C GLN A 351 -9.50 6.99 -20.14
N VAL A 352 -10.60 6.84 -20.87
CA VAL A 352 -11.73 7.76 -20.87
C VAL A 352 -13.03 6.95 -20.92
N GLY A 353 -14.06 7.41 -20.24
CA GLY A 353 -15.36 6.76 -20.22
C GLY A 353 -16.51 7.74 -20.39
N GLN A 354 -17.58 7.30 -21.02
CA GLN A 354 -18.86 8.01 -21.12
C GLN A 354 -19.99 7.04 -20.82
N THR A 355 -20.93 7.48 -19.99
CA THR A 355 -22.12 6.69 -19.63
C THR A 355 -23.35 7.31 -20.24
N ILE A 356 -24.20 6.47 -20.81
CA ILE A 356 -25.55 6.80 -21.27
C ILE A 356 -26.55 5.86 -20.63
N ARG A 357 -27.80 6.28 -20.55
CA ARG A 357 -28.87 5.45 -20.03
C ARG A 357 -29.90 5.12 -21.12
N VAL A 358 -30.29 3.87 -21.15
CA VAL A 358 -31.51 3.41 -21.83
C VAL A 358 -32.62 3.22 -20.79
N SER A 359 -33.65 4.04 -20.85
CA SER A 359 -34.78 3.95 -19.94
C SER A 359 -35.84 3.00 -20.50
N VAL A 360 -36.19 1.99 -19.71
CA VAL A 360 -37.33 1.10 -20.04
C VAL A 360 -38.57 1.64 -19.35
N MET A 361 -39.50 2.19 -20.13
CA MET A 361 -40.72 2.83 -19.68
C MET A 361 -41.84 1.79 -19.66
N THR A 362 -42.27 1.40 -18.48
CA THR A 362 -43.33 0.37 -18.34
C THR A 362 -44.37 0.73 -17.30
N GLY A 363 -44.27 1.88 -16.69
CA GLY A 363 -45.17 2.28 -15.62
C GLY A 363 -46.64 2.19 -16.04
N THR A 364 -47.40 1.43 -15.29
CA THR A 364 -48.83 1.29 -15.48
C THR A 364 -49.60 1.77 -14.25
N PHE A 365 -50.82 2.27 -14.43
CA PHE A 365 -51.69 2.65 -13.34
C PHE A 365 -52.91 1.73 -13.33
N THR A 366 -53.15 1.12 -12.17
CA THR A 366 -54.34 0.24 -11.97
C THR A 366 -55.21 0.87 -10.90
N ALA A 367 -56.49 1.11 -11.22
CA ALA A 367 -57.41 1.60 -10.22
C ALA A 367 -57.68 0.54 -9.14
N THR A 368 -57.85 1.01 -7.90
CA THR A 368 -58.29 0.17 -6.78
C THR A 368 -59.77 0.39 -6.48
N SER A 369 -60.33 -0.31 -5.50
CA SER A 369 -61.58 0.15 -4.88
C SER A 369 -61.35 1.53 -4.24
N ASN A 370 -62.41 2.31 -4.09
CA ASN A 370 -62.34 3.57 -3.37
C ASN A 370 -62.07 3.33 -1.87
N ILE A 371 -61.43 4.30 -1.23
CA ILE A 371 -61.34 4.35 0.24
C ILE A 371 -62.73 4.41 0.85
N SER A 372 -62.89 3.86 2.06
CA SER A 372 -64.23 3.70 2.71
C SER A 372 -64.86 5.02 3.10
N ASN A 373 -64.08 6.06 3.34
CA ASN A 373 -64.56 7.36 3.76
C ASN A 373 -64.23 8.45 2.76
N ALA A 374 -65.29 9.12 2.24
CA ALA A 374 -65.19 10.21 1.27
C ALA A 374 -64.50 11.49 1.84
N ASP A 375 -64.29 11.60 3.15
CA ASP A 375 -63.70 12.78 3.80
C ASP A 375 -62.18 12.73 3.88
N ARG A 376 -61.51 11.81 3.19
CA ARG A 376 -60.05 11.73 3.13
C ARG A 376 -59.49 12.47 1.94
N TYR A 377 -59.12 13.68 2.16
CA TYR A 377 -58.73 14.55 1.07
C TYR A 377 -57.21 14.65 0.87
N SER A 378 -56.56 15.44 1.65
CA SER A 378 -55.10 15.67 1.62
C SER A 378 -54.54 15.56 3.02
N ALA A 379 -53.23 15.52 3.18
CA ALA A 379 -52.55 15.38 4.46
C ALA A 379 -52.89 14.06 5.20
N SER A 380 -53.24 12.99 4.49
CA SER A 380 -53.26 11.62 5.00
C SER A 380 -51.89 11.00 4.91
N GLU A 381 -51.64 10.03 5.76
CA GLU A 381 -50.44 9.20 5.72
C GLU A 381 -50.76 7.77 5.30
N ALA A 382 -49.84 7.14 4.60
CA ALA A 382 -49.94 5.75 4.19
C ALA A 382 -48.69 4.99 4.60
N VAL A 383 -48.87 3.88 5.32
CA VAL A 383 -47.75 3.10 5.86
C VAL A 383 -47.90 1.63 5.47
N THR A 384 -46.93 1.08 4.79
CA THR A 384 -46.88 -0.35 4.47
C THR A 384 -46.47 -1.14 5.70
N LEU A 385 -47.32 -2.04 6.14
CA LEU A 385 -47.11 -2.91 7.29
C LEU A 385 -46.20 -4.10 6.91
N GLN A 386 -45.66 -4.76 7.90
CA GLN A 386 -44.87 -5.98 7.69
C GLN A 386 -45.67 -7.13 7.02
N SER A 387 -46.98 -7.11 7.14
CA SER A 387 -47.88 -8.05 6.43
C SER A 387 -48.02 -7.78 4.92
N GLY A 388 -47.47 -6.66 4.43
CA GLY A 388 -47.68 -6.18 3.05
C GLY A 388 -48.96 -5.38 2.84
N LYS A 389 -49.88 -5.33 3.79
CA LYS A 389 -51.03 -4.43 3.74
C LYS A 389 -50.59 -2.99 3.99
N VAL A 390 -51.43 -2.01 3.57
CA VAL A 390 -51.15 -0.59 3.79
C VAL A 390 -52.27 0.02 4.63
N ILE A 391 -51.91 0.64 5.76
CA ILE A 391 -52.87 1.47 6.49
C ILE A 391 -52.82 2.92 5.99
N VAL A 392 -53.99 3.53 5.82
CA VAL A 392 -54.17 4.93 5.44
C VAL A 392 -54.98 5.63 6.54
N PHE A 393 -54.43 6.70 7.10
CA PHE A 393 -55.03 7.36 8.26
C PHE A 393 -54.71 8.86 8.30
N GLY A 394 -55.49 9.62 9.11
CA GLY A 394 -55.42 11.07 9.12
C GLY A 394 -56.05 11.73 7.91
N SER A 395 -56.26 13.03 7.96
CA SER A 395 -56.84 13.80 6.86
C SER A 395 -56.85 15.30 7.14
N TYR A 396 -56.89 16.11 6.10
CA TYR A 396 -57.10 17.56 6.20
C TYR A 396 -58.35 17.92 6.99
N LEU A 397 -59.40 17.12 6.93
CA LEU A 397 -60.66 17.33 7.71
C LEU A 397 -60.63 16.66 9.08
N TYR A 398 -59.48 16.31 9.58
CA TYR A 398 -59.29 15.76 10.95
C TYR A 398 -60.09 14.49 11.22
N THR A 399 -60.36 13.69 10.21
CA THR A 399 -61.04 12.39 10.41
C THR A 399 -60.08 11.44 11.20
N ASN A 400 -60.67 10.63 12.03
CA ASN A 400 -59.94 9.62 12.81
C ASN A 400 -60.04 8.21 12.18
N VAL A 401 -60.68 8.08 11.02
CA VAL A 401 -60.89 6.80 10.35
C VAL A 401 -59.54 6.23 9.85
N THR A 402 -59.37 4.93 9.96
CA THR A 402 -58.27 4.18 9.38
C THR A 402 -58.77 3.16 8.39
N ASP A 403 -58.23 3.15 7.17
CA ASP A 403 -58.45 2.11 6.17
C ASP A 403 -57.25 1.25 6.01
N SER A 404 -57.45 -0.05 5.81
CA SER A 404 -56.44 -0.99 5.43
C SER A 404 -56.64 -1.39 3.95
N TYR A 405 -55.59 -1.18 3.14
CA TYR A 405 -55.54 -1.66 1.77
C TYR A 405 -54.83 -3.02 1.73
N ASP A 406 -55.48 -3.98 1.06
CA ASP A 406 -54.91 -5.30 0.81
C ASP A 406 -54.49 -5.42 -0.67
N PRO A 407 -53.22 -5.51 -0.97
CA PRO A 407 -52.72 -5.64 -2.35
C PRO A 407 -53.21 -6.93 -3.06
N ALA A 408 -53.48 -7.99 -2.29
CA ALA A 408 -53.91 -9.26 -2.87
C ALA A 408 -55.33 -9.20 -3.44
N THR A 409 -56.19 -8.39 -2.82
CA THR A 409 -57.60 -8.19 -3.26
C THR A 409 -57.79 -6.87 -3.98
N ASN A 410 -56.78 -6.03 -4.03
CA ASN A 410 -56.83 -4.66 -4.59
C ASN A 410 -57.96 -3.82 -3.98
N SER A 411 -58.23 -3.96 -2.69
CA SER A 411 -59.38 -3.33 -2.02
C SER A 411 -59.05 -2.73 -0.67
N PHE A 412 -59.87 -1.72 -0.27
CA PHE A 412 -59.80 -1.10 1.06
C PHE A 412 -60.89 -1.66 1.98
N THR A 413 -60.54 -1.81 3.26
CA THR A 413 -61.42 -2.16 4.35
C THR A 413 -61.21 -1.23 5.52
N GLN A 414 -62.24 -0.68 6.14
CA GLN A 414 -62.12 0.13 7.34
C GLN A 414 -61.70 -0.77 8.53
N VAL A 415 -60.70 -0.31 9.30
CA VAL A 415 -60.21 -0.94 10.53
C VAL A 415 -60.40 0.00 11.73
N GLY A 416 -59.83 -0.32 12.87
CA GLY A 416 -59.97 0.51 14.07
C GLY A 416 -59.51 1.96 13.86
N ASN A 417 -60.32 2.89 14.35
CA ASN A 417 -60.07 4.33 14.20
C ASN A 417 -59.08 4.87 15.24
N MET A 418 -58.37 5.94 14.89
CA MET A 418 -57.61 6.72 15.89
C MET A 418 -58.56 7.27 16.97
N ASN A 419 -58.04 7.47 18.16
CA ASN A 419 -58.78 8.12 19.24
C ASN A 419 -59.03 9.62 18.96
N ARG A 420 -58.14 10.25 18.18
CA ARG A 420 -58.29 11.63 17.73
C ARG A 420 -57.85 11.82 16.30
N GLY A 421 -58.73 12.46 15.52
CA GLY A 421 -58.38 12.85 14.17
C GLY A 421 -57.27 13.90 14.16
N ARG A 422 -56.37 13.80 13.19
CA ARG A 422 -55.20 14.66 13.08
C ARG A 422 -54.74 14.86 11.65
N ARG A 423 -54.13 16.04 11.39
CA ARG A 423 -53.37 16.30 10.17
C ARG A 423 -51.97 16.87 10.53
N ASP A 424 -51.10 16.98 9.56
CA ASP A 424 -49.77 17.56 9.71
C ASP A 424 -48.95 16.88 10.83
N PHE A 425 -49.12 15.58 10.97
CA PHE A 425 -48.47 14.74 11.96
C PHE A 425 -47.31 13.92 11.33
N GLY A 426 -46.43 13.43 12.17
CA GLY A 426 -45.38 12.51 11.73
C GLY A 426 -45.79 11.05 11.90
N THR A 427 -45.20 10.16 11.10
CA THR A 427 -45.45 8.71 11.14
C THR A 427 -44.15 7.94 11.31
N ALA A 428 -44.23 6.78 11.99
CA ALA A 428 -43.12 5.83 12.08
C ALA A 428 -43.63 4.39 12.13
N LEU A 429 -43.15 3.55 11.24
CA LEU A 429 -43.28 2.10 11.35
C LEU A 429 -42.16 1.59 12.27
N LEU A 430 -42.54 1.06 13.40
CA LEU A 430 -41.60 0.50 14.39
C LEU A 430 -41.07 -0.89 13.97
N GLN A 431 -39.93 -1.28 14.46
CA GLN A 431 -39.35 -2.61 14.19
C GLN A 431 -40.24 -3.77 14.63
N ASN A 432 -41.13 -3.56 15.63
CA ASN A 432 -42.11 -4.54 16.07
C ASN A 432 -43.40 -4.57 15.21
N GLY A 433 -43.42 -3.83 14.09
CA GLY A 433 -44.53 -3.77 13.15
C GLY A 433 -45.68 -2.82 13.52
N LYS A 434 -45.66 -2.19 14.70
CA LYS A 434 -46.64 -1.20 15.08
C LYS A 434 -46.37 0.15 14.41
N VAL A 435 -47.37 1.00 14.25
CA VAL A 435 -47.27 2.32 13.60
C VAL A 435 -47.59 3.43 14.58
N LEU A 436 -46.75 4.45 14.64
CA LEU A 436 -46.98 5.66 15.41
C LEU A 436 -47.60 6.75 14.55
N ALA A 437 -48.58 7.46 15.12
CA ALA A 437 -49.08 8.77 14.69
C ALA A 437 -48.64 9.82 15.71
N ILE A 438 -47.74 10.72 15.34
CA ILE A 438 -46.96 11.55 16.28
C ILE A 438 -47.34 13.02 16.13
N GLY A 439 -47.93 13.62 17.16
CA GLY A 439 -48.28 15.03 17.16
C GLY A 439 -49.35 15.41 16.13
N GLY A 440 -49.08 16.48 15.38
CA GLY A 440 -49.96 17.06 14.39
C GLY A 440 -50.88 18.14 14.97
N MET A 441 -51.93 18.44 14.28
CA MET A 441 -52.97 19.40 14.74
C MET A 441 -54.36 18.81 14.62
N TYR A 442 -55.22 19.37 15.47
CA TYR A 442 -56.67 19.07 15.51
C TYR A 442 -57.46 20.36 15.54
N GLU A 443 -58.63 20.36 14.93
CA GLU A 443 -59.56 21.49 14.94
C GLU A 443 -60.80 21.16 15.79
N SER A 444 -61.22 22.09 16.62
CA SER A 444 -62.49 22.01 17.34
C SER A 444 -63.18 23.35 17.22
N GLY A 445 -64.24 23.41 16.41
CA GLY A 445 -64.91 24.65 16.06
C GLY A 445 -63.97 25.57 15.27
N THR A 446 -63.58 26.71 15.84
CA THR A 446 -62.66 27.69 15.23
C THR A 446 -61.25 27.61 15.83
N THR A 447 -61.01 26.65 16.72
CA THR A 447 -59.74 26.57 17.46
C THR A 447 -58.85 25.47 16.90
N TYR A 448 -57.66 25.86 16.43
CA TYR A 448 -56.61 24.95 16.01
C TYR A 448 -55.67 24.66 17.15
N THR A 449 -55.41 23.41 17.46
CA THR A 449 -54.58 22.97 18.55
C THR A 449 -53.47 22.02 18.07
N SER A 450 -52.22 22.37 18.33
CA SER A 450 -51.09 21.44 18.10
C SER A 450 -51.13 20.32 19.13
N LEU A 451 -50.89 19.10 18.70
CA LEU A 451 -50.98 17.94 19.56
C LEU A 451 -49.63 17.49 20.09
N ALA A 452 -49.59 17.19 21.39
CA ALA A 452 -48.49 16.43 21.99
C ALA A 452 -48.80 14.92 22.05
N THR A 453 -50.10 14.55 21.86
CA THR A 453 -50.53 13.15 21.93
C THR A 453 -49.92 12.33 20.79
N VAL A 454 -49.56 11.11 21.12
CA VAL A 454 -49.07 10.12 20.19
C VAL A 454 -49.93 8.87 20.31
N GLU A 455 -50.36 8.34 19.17
CA GLU A 455 -51.14 7.10 19.11
C GLU A 455 -50.32 6.02 18.44
N ILE A 456 -50.54 4.78 18.86
CA ILE A 456 -49.88 3.61 18.32
C ILE A 456 -50.91 2.63 17.81
N TYR A 457 -50.77 2.24 16.53
CA TYR A 457 -51.61 1.21 15.86
C TYR A 457 -50.95 -0.16 16.02
N ASP A 458 -51.74 -1.11 16.49
CA ASP A 458 -51.38 -2.52 16.54
C ASP A 458 -52.01 -3.28 15.38
N PRO A 459 -51.22 -3.74 14.40
CA PRO A 459 -51.76 -4.50 13.25
C PRO A 459 -52.36 -5.85 13.61
N ALA A 460 -51.99 -6.43 14.77
CA ALA A 460 -52.53 -7.72 15.20
C ALA A 460 -53.97 -7.62 15.74
N THR A 461 -54.28 -6.48 16.35
CA THR A 461 -55.64 -6.20 16.88
C THR A 461 -56.41 -5.21 16.01
N GLU A 462 -55.75 -4.61 15.03
CA GLU A 462 -56.28 -3.55 14.16
C GLU A 462 -56.83 -2.35 14.94
N THR A 463 -56.22 -2.00 16.08
CA THR A 463 -56.70 -0.93 16.97
C THR A 463 -55.63 0.13 17.23
N TRP A 464 -56.07 1.36 17.53
CA TRP A 464 -55.26 2.45 18.00
C TRP A 464 -55.38 2.62 19.51
N SER A 465 -54.29 2.94 20.16
CA SER A 465 -54.24 3.32 21.58
C SER A 465 -53.27 4.49 21.78
N TYR A 466 -53.43 5.25 22.86
CA TYR A 466 -52.46 6.27 23.24
C TYR A 466 -51.18 5.59 23.75
N THR A 467 -50.05 6.18 23.44
CA THR A 467 -48.74 5.88 24.04
C THR A 467 -48.18 7.14 24.74
N GLY A 468 -46.96 7.18 25.16
CA GLY A 468 -46.37 8.38 25.75
C GLY A 468 -46.51 9.60 24.84
N SER A 469 -46.75 10.77 25.45
CA SER A 469 -46.87 12.01 24.71
C SER A 469 -45.51 12.70 24.52
N LEU A 470 -45.41 13.51 23.47
CA LEU A 470 -44.31 14.46 23.28
C LEU A 470 -44.28 15.45 24.47
N ASN A 471 -43.12 15.89 24.82
CA ASN A 471 -42.95 16.95 25.84
C ASN A 471 -43.37 18.33 25.29
N ILE A 472 -43.25 18.52 23.95
CA ILE A 472 -43.71 19.73 23.27
C ILE A 472 -44.64 19.33 22.10
N ALA A 473 -45.85 19.88 22.08
CA ALA A 473 -46.76 19.72 20.95
C ALA A 473 -46.14 20.24 19.66
N ARG A 474 -46.33 19.52 18.55
CA ARG A 474 -45.70 19.93 17.29
C ARG A 474 -46.48 19.41 16.07
N GLU A 475 -46.53 20.26 15.05
CA GLU A 475 -47.04 20.00 13.72
C GLU A 475 -45.87 19.86 12.72
N ASN A 476 -46.04 19.03 11.70
CA ASN A 476 -45.04 18.80 10.66
C ASN A 476 -43.60 18.58 11.21
N PRO A 477 -43.41 17.66 12.18
CA PRO A 477 -42.06 17.31 12.63
C PRO A 477 -41.36 16.44 11.57
N VAL A 478 -40.02 16.49 11.58
CA VAL A 478 -39.23 15.44 10.94
C VAL A 478 -39.23 14.23 11.87
N VAL A 479 -39.58 13.06 11.31
CA VAL A 479 -39.59 11.77 12.03
C VAL A 479 -38.64 10.80 11.34
N ALA A 480 -37.81 10.12 12.11
CA ALA A 480 -36.92 9.09 11.59
C ALA A 480 -36.78 7.93 12.58
N VAL A 481 -37.00 6.71 12.11
CA VAL A 481 -36.73 5.49 12.87
C VAL A 481 -35.22 5.23 12.82
N LEU A 482 -34.56 5.23 13.97
CA LEU A 482 -33.12 5.03 14.11
C LEU A 482 -32.76 3.53 14.00
N GLN A 483 -31.50 3.23 13.70
CA GLN A 483 -31.02 1.85 13.60
C GLN A 483 -31.23 1.03 14.89
N ASN A 484 -31.25 1.67 16.05
CA ASN A 484 -31.53 1.05 17.36
C ASN A 484 -33.02 0.87 17.67
N GLY A 485 -33.89 1.14 16.70
CA GLY A 485 -35.36 1.02 16.83
C GLY A 485 -36.05 2.17 17.53
N LYS A 486 -35.34 3.14 18.11
CA LYS A 486 -35.93 4.36 18.68
C LYS A 486 -36.33 5.32 17.55
N VAL A 487 -37.20 6.29 17.87
CA VAL A 487 -37.71 7.23 16.88
C VAL A 487 -37.30 8.66 17.24
N LEU A 488 -36.55 9.32 16.36
CA LEU A 488 -36.27 10.74 16.46
C LEU A 488 -37.46 11.53 15.96
N VAL A 489 -37.85 12.57 16.72
CA VAL A 489 -38.85 13.56 16.36
C VAL A 489 -38.25 14.95 16.54
N ALA A 490 -38.04 15.68 15.44
CA ALA A 490 -37.28 16.93 15.47
C ALA A 490 -37.99 18.08 14.77
N GLY A 491 -37.88 19.27 15.35
CA GLY A 491 -38.46 20.50 14.80
C GLY A 491 -39.98 20.53 14.80
N GLY A 492 -40.52 21.17 13.79
CA GLY A 492 -41.95 21.37 13.66
C GLY A 492 -42.41 22.75 14.11
N TYR A 493 -43.70 22.93 14.20
CA TYR A 493 -44.38 24.16 14.58
C TYR A 493 -45.39 23.90 15.71
N MET A 494 -45.52 24.82 16.62
CA MET A 494 -46.51 24.81 17.71
C MET A 494 -47.34 26.10 17.65
N ARG A 495 -48.70 26.00 17.61
CA ARG A 495 -49.60 27.16 17.52
C ARG A 495 -49.89 27.82 18.84
N ALA A 496 -50.10 27.03 19.88
CA ALA A 496 -50.50 27.52 21.21
C ALA A 496 -49.59 26.95 22.29
N PRO A 497 -49.33 27.66 23.40
CA PRO A 497 -49.86 28.98 23.78
C PRO A 497 -49.30 30.15 22.97
N ALA A 498 -48.16 29.98 22.31
CA ALA A 498 -47.57 30.97 21.40
C ALA A 498 -47.05 30.31 20.17
N SER A 499 -47.38 30.87 18.99
CA SER A 499 -46.90 30.38 17.70
C SER A 499 -45.38 30.33 17.68
N THR A 500 -44.82 29.11 17.66
CA THR A 500 -43.38 28.88 17.82
C THR A 500 -42.90 27.84 16.86
N TYR A 501 -41.81 28.16 16.14
CA TYR A 501 -41.04 27.17 15.37
C TYR A 501 -40.04 26.51 16.31
N LEU A 502 -39.88 25.22 16.21
CA LEU A 502 -39.15 24.42 17.18
C LEU A 502 -37.76 24.02 16.66
N SER A 503 -36.76 24.21 17.52
CA SER A 503 -35.44 23.60 17.37
C SER A 503 -35.31 22.30 18.17
N SER A 504 -36.23 22.12 19.16
CA SER A 504 -36.18 20.95 20.03
C SER A 504 -36.36 19.63 19.29
N ALA A 505 -35.69 18.59 19.79
CA ALA A 505 -35.83 17.24 19.33
C ALA A 505 -36.03 16.28 20.50
N GLU A 506 -36.78 15.22 20.25
CA GLU A 506 -37.15 14.23 21.25
C GLU A 506 -36.92 12.83 20.65
N ILE A 507 -36.60 11.85 21.46
CA ILE A 507 -36.52 10.46 21.08
C ILE A 507 -37.61 9.66 21.81
N TYR A 508 -38.41 8.93 21.04
CA TYR A 508 -39.34 7.93 21.54
C TYR A 508 -38.62 6.60 21.70
N ASP A 509 -38.77 5.97 22.84
CA ASP A 509 -38.32 4.63 23.11
C ASP A 509 -39.49 3.63 23.08
N PRO A 510 -39.57 2.76 22.07
CA PRO A 510 -40.69 1.79 21.97
C PRO A 510 -40.72 0.77 23.12
N ALA A 511 -39.61 0.53 23.81
CA ALA A 511 -39.58 -0.41 24.94
C ALA A 511 -40.26 0.15 26.19
N THR A 512 -40.19 1.46 26.40
CA THR A 512 -40.81 2.15 27.56
C THR A 512 -42.11 2.89 27.19
N GLY A 513 -42.31 3.14 25.91
CA GLY A 513 -43.42 3.96 25.41
C GLY A 513 -43.32 5.44 25.76
N THR A 514 -42.09 6.00 26.02
CA THR A 514 -41.90 7.34 26.49
C THR A 514 -41.01 8.18 25.59
N PHE A 515 -41.15 9.50 25.67
CA PHE A 515 -40.30 10.48 24.98
C PHE A 515 -39.29 11.12 25.95
N ALA A 516 -38.08 11.35 25.47
CA ALA A 516 -37.04 12.09 26.17
C ALA A 516 -36.42 13.13 25.23
N TYR A 517 -36.10 14.30 25.79
CA TYR A 517 -35.37 15.33 25.05
C TYR A 517 -33.98 14.85 24.67
N VAL A 518 -33.57 15.26 23.50
CA VAL A 518 -32.20 15.19 23.02
C VAL A 518 -31.71 16.59 22.68
N ASN A 519 -30.45 16.76 22.32
CA ASN A 519 -29.93 18.07 21.95
C ASN A 519 -30.76 18.68 20.82
N SER A 520 -30.97 20.01 20.92
CA SER A 520 -31.75 20.76 19.94
C SER A 520 -30.93 21.05 18.69
N MET A 521 -31.64 21.20 17.55
CA MET A 521 -31.02 21.69 16.30
C MET A 521 -30.44 23.09 16.50
N PRO A 522 -29.40 23.48 15.75
CA PRO A 522 -28.83 24.83 15.82
C PRO A 522 -29.82 25.94 15.49
N GLN A 523 -30.86 25.62 14.70
CA GLN A 523 -31.92 26.56 14.29
C GLN A 523 -33.27 25.87 14.35
N ALA A 524 -34.29 26.64 14.73
CA ALA A 524 -35.68 26.16 14.65
C ALA A 524 -36.09 25.94 13.18
N ARG A 525 -36.83 24.86 12.92
CA ARG A 525 -37.30 24.48 11.59
C ARG A 525 -38.71 23.91 11.64
N GLY A 526 -39.68 24.66 11.13
CA GLY A 526 -40.98 24.11 10.80
C GLY A 526 -41.04 23.66 9.32
N ASN A 527 -41.84 22.66 9.01
CA ASN A 527 -42.02 22.13 7.65
C ASN A 527 -40.67 21.74 6.97
N ALA A 528 -39.74 21.26 7.74
CA ALA A 528 -38.51 20.66 7.24
C ALA A 528 -38.76 19.23 6.78
N THR A 529 -37.87 18.72 5.94
CA THR A 529 -37.89 17.32 5.49
C THR A 529 -36.62 16.60 5.95
N GLY A 530 -36.69 15.30 6.13
CA GLY A 530 -35.50 14.56 6.56
C GLY A 530 -35.67 13.05 6.46
N ALA A 531 -34.54 12.34 6.49
CA ALA A 531 -34.52 10.88 6.46
C ALA A 531 -33.27 10.33 7.14
N LEU A 532 -33.33 9.05 7.51
CA LEU A 532 -32.20 8.29 8.01
C LEU A 532 -31.18 8.06 6.88
N MET A 533 -29.92 8.33 7.16
CA MET A 533 -28.79 8.07 6.27
C MET A 533 -28.30 6.61 6.42
N SER A 534 -27.56 6.12 5.46
CA SER A 534 -26.98 4.76 5.50
C SER A 534 -26.06 4.50 6.69
N ASP A 535 -25.40 5.55 7.21
CA ASP A 535 -24.50 5.50 8.36
C ASP A 535 -25.21 5.62 9.72
N GLY A 536 -26.54 5.68 9.75
CA GLY A 536 -27.35 5.76 10.95
C GLY A 536 -27.56 7.16 11.50
N ARG A 537 -27.00 8.21 10.89
CA ARG A 537 -27.29 9.61 11.20
C ARG A 537 -28.61 10.03 10.53
N VAL A 538 -29.21 11.11 11.01
CA VAL A 538 -30.43 11.64 10.42
C VAL A 538 -30.14 12.98 9.74
N PHE A 539 -30.41 13.05 8.46
CA PHE A 539 -30.33 14.25 7.64
C PHE A 539 -31.64 15.03 7.71
N VAL A 540 -31.57 16.35 7.97
CA VAL A 540 -32.71 17.25 8.03
C VAL A 540 -32.43 18.49 7.18
N ALA A 541 -33.28 18.77 6.23
CA ALA A 541 -33.06 19.83 5.24
C ALA A 541 -34.24 20.83 5.15
N GLY A 542 -33.92 22.05 4.81
CA GLY A 542 -34.91 23.09 4.53
C GLY A 542 -35.71 23.53 5.76
N GLY A 543 -36.97 23.80 5.52
CA GLY A 543 -37.88 24.32 6.52
C GLY A 543 -37.94 25.86 6.57
N TYR A 544 -38.69 26.37 7.54
CA TYR A 544 -38.94 27.78 7.72
C TYR A 544 -38.91 28.17 9.23
N ASN A 545 -38.46 29.37 9.51
CA ASN A 545 -38.77 30.13 10.74
C ASN A 545 -38.68 31.63 10.46
N PRO A 546 -39.34 32.49 11.30
CA PRO A 546 -39.40 33.95 11.06
C PRO A 546 -38.01 34.63 11.03
N THR A 547 -37.03 34.10 11.77
CA THR A 547 -35.70 34.72 11.88
C THR A 547 -34.85 34.47 10.63
N ASN A 548 -34.92 33.27 10.05
CA ASN A 548 -34.07 32.85 8.93
C ASN A 548 -34.82 32.77 7.60
N GLY A 549 -36.17 32.95 7.61
CA GLY A 549 -37.00 32.76 6.44
C GLY A 549 -37.02 31.31 5.96
N HIS A 550 -37.22 31.11 4.65
CA HIS A 550 -37.14 29.82 4.01
C HIS A 550 -35.69 29.38 3.85
N MET A 551 -35.36 28.20 4.35
CA MET A 551 -33.96 27.78 4.50
C MET A 551 -33.45 26.93 3.34
N LYS A 552 -32.21 27.20 2.96
CA LYS A 552 -31.37 26.36 2.09
C LYS A 552 -30.38 25.49 2.88
N SER A 553 -30.37 25.62 4.19
CA SER A 553 -29.44 24.89 5.05
C SER A 553 -29.95 23.51 5.42
N ALA A 554 -29.02 22.58 5.66
CA ALA A 554 -29.30 21.27 6.22
C ALA A 554 -28.45 21.03 7.47
N VAL A 555 -28.96 20.15 8.34
CA VAL A 555 -28.28 19.71 9.56
C VAL A 555 -28.34 18.19 9.70
N ILE A 556 -27.38 17.62 10.38
CA ILE A 556 -27.26 16.16 10.56
C ILE A 556 -27.23 15.86 12.05
N TYR A 557 -28.12 14.98 12.51
CA TYR A 557 -28.12 14.43 13.85
C TYR A 557 -27.34 13.15 13.94
N ASN A 558 -26.43 13.09 14.89
CA ASN A 558 -25.72 11.87 15.26
C ASN A 558 -26.32 11.26 16.53
N PRO A 559 -27.07 10.15 16.44
CA PRO A 559 -27.70 9.55 17.61
C PRO A 559 -26.71 8.98 18.63
N GLY A 560 -25.53 8.53 18.20
CA GLY A 560 -24.51 7.98 19.10
C GLY A 560 -23.84 9.03 19.97
N LEU A 561 -23.71 10.26 19.46
CA LEU A 561 -23.10 11.39 20.18
C LEU A 561 -24.13 12.36 20.74
N ASN A 562 -25.41 12.22 20.36
CA ASN A 562 -26.48 13.19 20.64
C ASN A 562 -26.10 14.61 20.21
N THR A 563 -25.55 14.78 19.00
CA THR A 563 -25.09 16.08 18.48
C THR A 563 -25.70 16.39 17.12
N TRP A 564 -25.86 17.71 16.86
CA TRP A 564 -26.23 18.23 15.57
C TRP A 564 -25.06 18.94 14.92
N THR A 565 -24.84 18.68 13.63
CA THR A 565 -23.82 19.36 12.82
C THR A 565 -24.46 19.97 11.59
N SER A 566 -24.06 21.20 11.25
CA SER A 566 -24.51 21.86 10.01
C SER A 566 -23.76 21.32 8.82
N VAL A 567 -24.46 21.13 7.70
CA VAL A 567 -23.82 20.86 6.41
C VAL A 567 -23.10 22.13 5.93
N ALA A 568 -21.89 21.99 5.45
CA ALA A 568 -21.03 23.12 5.13
C ALA A 568 -21.52 23.95 3.91
N SER A 569 -22.16 23.28 2.94
CA SER A 569 -22.74 23.93 1.76
C SER A 569 -24.26 24.07 1.89
N GLN A 570 -24.84 24.93 1.08
CA GLN A 570 -26.28 25.14 1.04
C GLN A 570 -26.90 24.43 -0.17
N MET A 571 -28.19 24.10 -0.08
CA MET A 571 -29.02 23.70 -1.21
C MET A 571 -29.11 24.84 -2.24
N ASN A 572 -29.38 24.47 -3.48
CA ASN A 572 -29.58 25.45 -4.56
C ASN A 572 -30.91 26.18 -4.39
N SER A 573 -31.91 25.50 -3.87
CA SER A 573 -33.27 26.01 -3.66
C SER A 573 -33.72 25.88 -2.20
N VAL A 574 -34.75 26.61 -1.86
CA VAL A 574 -35.48 26.43 -0.59
C VAL A 574 -36.48 25.30 -0.75
N HIS A 575 -36.54 24.44 0.24
CA HIS A 575 -37.50 23.34 0.32
C HIS A 575 -38.25 23.49 1.65
N SER A 576 -39.45 24.06 1.62
CA SER A 576 -40.16 24.43 2.84
C SER A 576 -41.67 24.40 2.64
N GLU A 577 -42.46 24.82 3.63
CA GLU A 577 -43.92 24.93 3.65
C GLU A 577 -44.69 23.61 3.36
N GLY A 578 -44.03 22.47 3.67
CA GLY A 578 -44.62 21.16 3.47
C GLY A 578 -44.55 20.64 2.03
N GLY A 579 -44.77 19.35 1.87
CA GLY A 579 -44.81 18.70 0.55
C GLY A 579 -43.46 18.63 -0.18
N SER A 580 -42.34 18.80 0.54
CA SER A 580 -40.99 18.39 0.11
C SER A 580 -40.70 16.96 0.57
N VAL A 581 -39.88 16.24 -0.18
CA VAL A 581 -39.50 14.87 0.13
C VAL A 581 -37.98 14.77 0.22
N THR A 582 -37.50 14.01 1.22
CA THR A 582 -36.12 13.61 1.36
C THR A 582 -36.02 12.10 1.34
N LEU A 583 -35.16 11.57 0.48
CA LEU A 583 -34.96 10.11 0.34
C LEU A 583 -33.47 9.77 0.37
N LEU A 584 -33.16 8.61 0.94
CA LEU A 584 -31.88 7.96 0.80
C LEU A 584 -31.83 7.18 -0.50
N MET A 585 -30.96 7.54 -1.43
CA MET A 585 -30.75 6.82 -2.69
C MET A 585 -29.91 5.56 -2.49
N THR A 586 -29.97 4.65 -3.45
CA THR A 586 -29.23 3.37 -3.40
C THR A 586 -27.71 3.53 -3.37
N ASP A 587 -27.18 4.66 -3.84
CA ASP A 587 -25.77 5.02 -3.81
C ASP A 587 -25.31 5.72 -2.51
N GLY A 588 -26.21 5.85 -1.53
CA GLY A 588 -25.96 6.46 -0.23
C GLY A 588 -26.07 7.99 -0.18
N ARG A 589 -26.32 8.66 -1.31
CA ARG A 589 -26.59 10.10 -1.35
C ARG A 589 -28.02 10.39 -0.92
N MET A 590 -28.27 11.62 -0.42
CA MET A 590 -29.61 12.08 -0.06
C MET A 590 -30.15 12.99 -1.15
N ILE A 591 -31.38 12.79 -1.56
CA ILE A 591 -32.09 13.68 -2.48
C ILE A 591 -33.18 14.45 -1.74
N VAL A 592 -33.26 15.77 -2.00
CA VAL A 592 -34.32 16.66 -1.52
C VAL A 592 -35.02 17.22 -2.74
N ALA A 593 -36.33 17.10 -2.78
CA ALA A 593 -37.13 17.49 -3.97
C ALA A 593 -38.49 18.11 -3.60
N GLY A 594 -38.98 18.97 -4.45
CA GLY A 594 -40.32 19.58 -4.31
C GLY A 594 -40.44 20.54 -3.14
N GLY A 595 -41.65 20.67 -2.61
CA GLY A 595 -41.98 21.68 -1.60
C GLY A 595 -42.35 23.02 -2.23
N TRP A 596 -42.51 24.01 -1.36
CA TRP A 596 -42.90 25.35 -1.77
C TRP A 596 -41.80 26.36 -1.46
N ASN A 597 -41.67 27.36 -2.30
CA ASN A 597 -41.00 28.62 -1.99
C ASN A 597 -42.08 29.70 -1.78
N PRO A 598 -41.72 30.95 -1.41
CA PRO A 598 -42.72 31.99 -1.13
C PRO A 598 -43.72 32.28 -2.25
N SER A 599 -43.45 31.81 -3.47
CA SER A 599 -44.28 32.18 -4.64
C SER A 599 -44.88 30.95 -5.35
N ASN A 600 -44.17 29.81 -5.40
CA ASN A 600 -44.54 28.68 -6.25
C ASN A 600 -44.00 27.35 -5.68
N GLY A 601 -44.48 26.25 -6.27
CA GLY A 601 -43.85 24.94 -6.08
C GLY A 601 -42.43 24.92 -6.59
N VAL A 602 -41.51 24.21 -5.92
CA VAL A 602 -40.10 24.12 -6.25
C VAL A 602 -39.89 23.15 -7.39
N ALA A 603 -39.23 23.59 -8.45
CA ALA A 603 -38.93 22.78 -9.63
C ALA A 603 -37.58 22.02 -9.55
N THR A 604 -36.70 22.39 -8.62
CA THR A 604 -35.36 21.81 -8.48
C THR A 604 -35.36 20.60 -7.58
N ILE A 605 -34.35 19.77 -7.77
CA ILE A 605 -33.90 18.81 -6.78
C ILE A 605 -32.54 19.23 -6.25
N ASP A 606 -32.23 18.85 -5.04
CA ASP A 606 -30.92 19.03 -4.41
C ASP A 606 -30.38 17.70 -3.92
N ILE A 607 -29.08 17.43 -4.17
CA ILE A 607 -28.44 16.15 -3.84
C ILE A 607 -27.30 16.42 -2.88
N TYR A 608 -27.39 15.84 -1.69
CA TYR A 608 -26.33 15.86 -0.69
C TYR A 608 -25.47 14.61 -0.78
N ASN A 609 -24.16 14.81 -0.86
CA ASN A 609 -23.16 13.73 -0.84
C ASN A 609 -22.52 13.63 0.56
N PRO A 610 -22.77 12.55 1.32
CA PRO A 610 -22.21 12.37 2.65
C PRO A 610 -20.67 12.24 2.68
N ALA A 611 -20.07 11.72 1.61
CA ALA A 611 -18.62 11.54 1.53
C ALA A 611 -17.85 12.86 1.44
N THR A 612 -18.42 13.87 0.79
CA THR A 612 -17.84 15.21 0.66
C THR A 612 -18.43 16.22 1.64
N ASN A 613 -19.52 15.88 2.31
CA ASN A 613 -20.33 16.78 3.15
C ASN A 613 -20.82 18.04 2.40
N THR A 614 -21.19 17.90 1.13
CA THR A 614 -21.59 19.01 0.25
C THR A 614 -22.82 18.65 -0.58
N PHE A 615 -23.52 19.69 -1.04
CA PHE A 615 -24.53 19.57 -2.08
C PHE A 615 -23.89 19.63 -3.48
N VAL A 616 -24.49 18.93 -4.43
CA VAL A 616 -24.11 18.98 -5.84
C VAL A 616 -24.45 20.36 -6.42
N ALA A 617 -23.58 20.90 -7.29
CA ALA A 617 -23.78 22.21 -7.91
C ALA A 617 -25.06 22.26 -8.77
N ALA A 618 -25.80 23.35 -8.70
CA ALA A 618 -27.08 23.56 -9.40
C ALA A 618 -27.01 23.33 -10.92
N ALA A 619 -25.91 23.73 -11.55
CA ALA A 619 -25.72 23.59 -13.00
C ALA A 619 -25.73 22.13 -13.48
N ASN A 620 -25.51 21.18 -12.58
CA ASN A 620 -25.43 19.75 -12.88
C ASN A 620 -26.69 18.98 -12.48
N LEU A 621 -27.74 19.68 -12.07
CA LEU A 621 -28.99 19.04 -11.61
C LEU A 621 -30.12 19.23 -12.62
N PRO A 622 -30.83 18.16 -12.97
CA PRO A 622 -32.05 18.27 -13.76
C PRO A 622 -33.17 18.92 -12.95
N GLN A 623 -34.19 19.43 -13.64
CA GLN A 623 -35.32 20.09 -13.04
C GLN A 623 -36.62 19.46 -13.48
N PHE A 624 -37.68 19.55 -12.65
CA PHE A 624 -38.99 19.22 -13.05
C PHE A 624 -39.50 20.19 -14.15
N ASN A 625 -40.34 19.71 -15.03
CA ASN A 625 -40.94 20.54 -16.08
C ASN A 625 -41.74 21.74 -15.53
N HIS A 626 -42.21 21.66 -14.26
CA HIS A 626 -42.88 22.71 -13.51
C HIS A 626 -42.70 22.45 -12.02
N GLY A 627 -42.90 23.46 -11.18
CA GLY A 627 -42.79 23.34 -9.71
C GLY A 627 -43.69 22.24 -9.17
N ARG A 628 -43.24 21.56 -8.12
CA ARG A 628 -43.92 20.42 -7.51
C ARG A 628 -43.96 20.56 -5.97
N GLY A 629 -44.82 21.43 -5.50
CA GLY A 629 -45.25 21.43 -4.10
C GLY A 629 -46.22 20.26 -3.82
N GLY A 630 -46.10 19.64 -2.65
CA GLY A 630 -46.94 18.48 -2.30
C GLY A 630 -46.67 17.23 -3.14
N VAL A 631 -45.49 17.06 -3.66
CA VAL A 631 -45.03 15.85 -4.33
C VAL A 631 -44.71 14.76 -3.31
N THR A 632 -44.93 13.49 -3.69
CA THR A 632 -44.44 12.35 -2.94
C THR A 632 -43.32 11.64 -3.73
N GLY A 633 -42.46 10.91 -3.06
CA GLY A 633 -41.31 10.26 -3.72
C GLY A 633 -40.97 8.90 -3.12
N HIS A 634 -40.49 8.01 -3.98
CA HIS A 634 -40.03 6.67 -3.60
C HIS A 634 -38.79 6.26 -4.39
N VAL A 635 -37.87 5.58 -3.72
CA VAL A 635 -36.78 4.88 -4.40
C VAL A 635 -37.29 3.53 -4.87
N LEU A 636 -37.23 3.32 -6.17
CA LEU A 636 -37.67 2.09 -6.84
C LEU A 636 -36.61 0.98 -6.71
N ASP A 637 -37.02 -0.27 -6.93
CA ASP A 637 -36.12 -1.42 -6.82
C ASP A 637 -34.98 -1.40 -7.87
N ASN A 638 -35.21 -0.72 -8.99
CA ASN A 638 -34.20 -0.49 -10.03
C ASN A 638 -33.26 0.70 -9.75
N GLY A 639 -33.34 1.32 -8.58
CA GLY A 639 -32.52 2.46 -8.17
C GLY A 639 -32.98 3.83 -8.67
N LEU A 640 -34.00 3.90 -9.51
CA LEU A 640 -34.61 5.17 -9.89
C LEU A 640 -35.37 5.79 -8.72
N VAL A 641 -35.59 7.10 -8.78
CA VAL A 641 -36.44 7.81 -7.82
C VAL A 641 -37.70 8.28 -8.53
N ALA A 642 -38.86 7.77 -8.12
CA ALA A 642 -40.14 8.18 -8.64
C ALA A 642 -40.68 9.37 -7.83
N PHE A 643 -41.05 10.45 -8.53
CA PHE A 643 -41.74 11.61 -7.98
C PHE A 643 -43.16 11.66 -8.54
N ILE A 644 -44.15 11.63 -7.66
CA ILE A 644 -45.56 11.39 -8.01
C ILE A 644 -46.38 12.65 -7.75
N GLY A 645 -47.12 13.12 -8.73
CA GLY A 645 -48.06 14.26 -8.59
C GLY A 645 -47.33 15.58 -8.28
N GLY A 646 -47.96 16.43 -7.46
CA GLY A 646 -47.48 17.75 -7.08
C GLY A 646 -48.14 18.90 -7.84
N SER A 647 -47.91 20.15 -7.37
CA SER A 647 -48.52 21.36 -7.95
C SER A 647 -47.48 22.48 -8.08
N SER A 648 -47.62 23.29 -9.15
CA SER A 648 -46.81 24.50 -9.32
C SER A 648 -47.27 25.67 -8.46
N GLY A 649 -48.44 25.58 -7.85
CA GLY A 649 -49.07 26.72 -7.15
C GLY A 649 -49.82 27.71 -8.07
N LEU A 650 -49.64 27.62 -9.39
CA LEU A 650 -50.26 28.48 -10.40
C LEU A 650 -51.43 27.77 -11.15
N GLY A 651 -52.13 26.87 -10.45
CA GLY A 651 -53.21 26.10 -11.01
C GLY A 651 -52.83 24.85 -11.82
N THR A 652 -51.55 24.57 -11.97
CA THR A 652 -51.08 23.35 -12.63
C THR A 652 -50.86 22.26 -11.61
N VAL A 653 -51.71 21.27 -11.58
CA VAL A 653 -51.62 20.05 -10.78
C VAL A 653 -51.20 18.90 -11.68
N ALA A 654 -50.19 18.15 -11.30
CA ALA A 654 -49.66 17.04 -12.09
C ALA A 654 -50.45 15.73 -11.86
N ASN A 655 -50.63 14.96 -12.95
CA ASN A 655 -51.04 13.55 -12.93
C ASN A 655 -49.92 12.63 -13.40
N THR A 656 -48.69 13.14 -13.45
CA THR A 656 -47.54 12.42 -13.98
C THR A 656 -46.64 11.90 -12.85
N VAL A 657 -45.96 10.80 -13.15
CA VAL A 657 -44.77 10.35 -12.42
C VAL A 657 -43.54 10.82 -13.17
N VAL A 658 -42.60 11.38 -12.46
CA VAL A 658 -41.29 11.73 -13.00
C VAL A 658 -40.24 10.83 -12.34
N LEU A 659 -39.47 10.16 -13.17
CA LEU A 659 -38.36 9.30 -12.74
C LEU A 659 -37.05 10.09 -12.79
N TYR A 660 -36.30 10.06 -11.72
CA TYR A 660 -34.94 10.56 -11.66
C TYR A 660 -33.98 9.40 -11.64
N ASP A 661 -32.97 9.47 -12.50
CA ASP A 661 -31.85 8.54 -12.57
C ASP A 661 -30.63 9.13 -11.85
N PRO A 662 -30.22 8.59 -10.68
CA PRO A 662 -29.06 9.09 -9.95
C PRO A 662 -27.72 8.77 -10.61
N VAL A 663 -27.66 7.80 -11.54
CA VAL A 663 -26.44 7.43 -12.25
C VAL A 663 -26.22 8.34 -13.46
N ALA A 664 -27.24 8.44 -14.33
CA ALA A 664 -27.19 9.30 -15.51
C ALA A 664 -27.40 10.78 -15.16
N ASN A 665 -27.88 11.09 -13.98
CA ASN A 665 -28.29 12.44 -13.54
C ASN A 665 -29.32 13.08 -14.49
N THR A 666 -30.32 12.31 -14.86
CA THR A 666 -31.36 12.75 -15.81
C THR A 666 -32.76 12.53 -15.25
N MET A 667 -33.76 13.27 -15.76
CA MET A 667 -35.16 13.08 -15.47
C MET A 667 -35.94 12.67 -16.70
N ALA A 668 -36.87 11.74 -16.54
CA ALA A 668 -37.82 11.35 -17.54
C ALA A 668 -39.24 11.38 -16.95
N THR A 669 -40.23 11.88 -17.72
CA THR A 669 -41.64 11.80 -17.32
C THR A 669 -42.23 10.52 -17.90
N GLU A 670 -42.94 9.74 -17.07
CA GLU A 670 -43.65 8.56 -17.51
C GLU A 670 -44.71 8.91 -18.59
N ALA A 671 -44.81 8.05 -19.60
CA ALA A 671 -45.78 8.24 -20.67
C ALA A 671 -47.22 8.03 -20.19
N ASN A 672 -47.41 7.04 -19.29
CA ASN A 672 -48.69 6.80 -18.67
C ASN A 672 -48.92 7.76 -17.49
N THR A 673 -50.14 8.13 -17.25
CA THR A 673 -50.49 9.11 -16.22
C THR A 673 -51.55 8.55 -15.27
N MET A 674 -51.53 9.07 -14.04
CA MET A 674 -52.68 8.84 -13.12
C MET A 674 -53.99 9.26 -13.76
N ALA A 675 -55.03 8.55 -13.44
CA ALA A 675 -56.40 8.90 -13.88
C ALA A 675 -56.82 10.30 -13.43
N THR A 676 -56.29 10.75 -12.28
CA THR A 676 -56.61 12.08 -11.74
C THR A 676 -55.34 12.85 -11.36
N ARG A 677 -55.35 14.16 -11.59
CA ARG A 677 -54.33 15.09 -11.11
C ARG A 677 -54.44 15.23 -9.60
N ARG A 678 -53.26 15.26 -8.88
CA ARG A 678 -53.25 15.33 -7.42
C ARG A 678 -51.95 15.88 -6.84
N TYR A 679 -52.02 16.51 -5.70
CA TYR A 679 -50.89 16.87 -4.83
C TYR A 679 -51.27 16.64 -3.36
N ASN A 680 -50.31 16.56 -2.44
CA ASN A 680 -50.51 16.15 -1.04
C ASN A 680 -51.30 14.82 -0.92
N GLN A 681 -51.08 13.91 -1.84
CA GLN A 681 -51.58 12.52 -1.78
C GLN A 681 -50.73 11.71 -0.78
N ALA A 682 -51.36 10.70 -0.18
CA ALA A 682 -50.60 9.66 0.52
C ALA A 682 -50.08 8.63 -0.46
N THR A 683 -48.86 8.15 -0.25
CA THR A 683 -48.27 7.08 -1.07
C THR A 683 -47.53 6.07 -0.20
N ALA A 684 -47.58 4.79 -0.60
CA ALA A 684 -46.85 3.73 0.08
C ALA A 684 -46.27 2.73 -0.93
N LYS A 685 -45.00 2.37 -0.79
CA LYS A 685 -44.37 1.33 -1.61
C LYS A 685 -44.82 -0.05 -1.11
N LEU A 686 -45.36 -0.87 -2.02
CA LEU A 686 -45.83 -2.24 -1.78
C LEU A 686 -44.64 -3.22 -1.84
N ALA A 687 -44.84 -4.41 -1.31
CA ALA A 687 -43.82 -5.47 -1.28
C ALA A 687 -43.38 -5.94 -2.68
N ASN A 688 -44.23 -5.77 -3.70
CA ASN A 688 -43.90 -6.09 -5.10
C ASN A 688 -43.25 -4.95 -5.87
N GLY A 689 -42.82 -3.86 -5.18
CA GLY A 689 -42.18 -2.68 -5.78
C GLY A 689 -43.17 -1.66 -6.36
N SER A 690 -44.47 -1.97 -6.49
CA SER A 690 -45.49 -1.00 -6.90
C SER A 690 -45.73 0.05 -5.82
N ILE A 691 -46.39 1.15 -6.19
CA ILE A 691 -46.68 2.25 -5.28
C ILE A 691 -48.19 2.48 -5.23
N LEU A 692 -48.76 2.35 -4.04
CA LEU A 692 -50.16 2.76 -3.78
C LEU A 692 -50.23 4.27 -3.69
N ILE A 693 -51.17 4.91 -4.36
CA ILE A 693 -51.43 6.35 -4.40
C ILE A 693 -52.84 6.60 -3.95
N VAL A 694 -53.03 7.35 -2.86
CA VAL A 694 -54.37 7.52 -2.23
C VAL A 694 -54.64 8.99 -2.03
N GLY A 695 -55.85 9.40 -2.35
CA GLY A 695 -56.37 10.73 -2.04
C GLY A 695 -55.66 11.86 -2.78
N GLY A 696 -55.44 12.96 -2.08
CA GLY A 696 -54.82 14.18 -2.60
C GLY A 696 -55.86 15.23 -3.02
N TRP A 697 -55.34 16.38 -3.44
CA TRP A 697 -56.12 17.53 -3.84
C TRP A 697 -55.81 17.97 -5.28
N SER A 698 -56.90 18.45 -5.97
CA SER A 698 -56.73 19.28 -7.18
C SER A 698 -57.78 20.42 -7.10
N SER A 699 -58.61 20.62 -8.09
CA SER A 699 -59.77 21.53 -7.96
C SER A 699 -60.87 20.97 -7.06
N THR A 700 -60.82 19.68 -6.75
CA THR A 700 -61.73 18.94 -5.85
C THR A 700 -60.95 17.88 -5.10
N PHE A 701 -61.50 17.45 -3.97
CA PHE A 701 -60.94 16.32 -3.22
C PHE A 701 -61.05 15.02 -4.00
N LYS A 702 -60.06 14.12 -3.86
CA LYS A 702 -59.96 12.85 -4.58
C LYS A 702 -60.19 11.66 -3.64
N PHE A 703 -61.12 10.81 -4.02
CA PHE A 703 -61.43 9.56 -3.29
C PHE A 703 -60.79 8.33 -3.96
N ALA A 704 -60.35 8.53 -5.19
CA ALA A 704 -59.80 7.46 -5.97
C ALA A 704 -58.38 7.10 -5.47
N ALA A 705 -58.11 5.84 -5.42
CA ALA A 705 -56.76 5.33 -5.24
C ALA A 705 -56.34 4.52 -6.47
N GLU A 706 -55.06 4.50 -6.72
CA GLU A 706 -54.43 3.84 -7.85
C GLU A 706 -53.14 3.17 -7.40
N VAL A 707 -52.78 2.08 -8.05
CA VAL A 707 -51.44 1.46 -7.89
C VAL A 707 -50.62 1.79 -9.13
N TYR A 708 -49.51 2.44 -8.93
CA TYR A 708 -48.47 2.62 -9.95
C TYR A 708 -47.52 1.43 -9.90
N THR A 709 -47.38 0.72 -11.01
CA THR A 709 -46.41 -0.35 -11.21
C THR A 709 -45.33 0.18 -12.16
N PRO A 710 -44.09 0.41 -11.64
CA PRO A 710 -43.01 0.95 -12.43
C PRO A 710 -42.60 0.11 -13.63
#